data_f6d96160bcb38a1ca62109fea8e417d2
#
_entry.id   f6d96160bcb38a1ca62109fea8e417d2
#
_cell.length_a   1.000
_cell.length_b   1.000
_cell.length_c   1.000
_cell.angle_alpha   90.00
_cell.angle_beta   90.00
_cell.angle_gamma   90.00
#
_symmetry.space_group_name_H-M   'P 1'
#
loop_
_entity.id
_entity.type
_entity.pdbx_description
1 polymer ?
#
loop_
_entity_poly.entity_id
_entity_poly.type
_entity_poly.pdbx_seq_one_letter_code
_entity_poly.pdbx_strand_id
1 'polypeptide(L)'
;MKKAMTLMLLMLVAMFCNAQMQDPVKFTAQLKTGSTAEGEIVFSGKIQKGWHVYSTNLGSDGPIEASFHVDKKDGVELVGKLTPRGKEISEMDPMFGMKLRYFEHSVQFVQKVKFTKPNYTIKCYLEFGACNEEMCMPPTQVELHKQGKSPAVDGEAAKEEEATEEAAAIADTAAVATTDSAAAAAPAALDSAEVKKLWTPVIDQLNDYDQPVSNSLFYIFLAGIVGGLVALFTPCVWPIIPMTVSFFLKRNKSRKKAIREAVIYGVSIVVIYVALGLVVSMLFGASALNALSTNAVFNIAFCLMLVVFAASFFGAFEITLPSSWSNKMDQKSEETSGLLSIFLMAFTLSLVSFSCTGPIIGFLLVAVASEGSIVAPTIGMLGFAIALAVPFALFAMFPTLLKSAPKSGGWMNVLKVTLGFVELAFALKFLSVADLAYGWHILDRETFLALWIALFSLLGLYLLGLFNFPHDDEGRRTNVPQFFLALASLAFAFYMIPGLWGAPLKAVSAFAPPMNTQDFNLYKNEVHPRFTDYEAGMAAARLEGKPVMVDFTGFGCVNCRKMEAAVWTDAKVADLLNQKYVLISLFVDDKTPLPEQMEVTDTDGSKRTLRTVGDKWSYLQRYKFGSNTQPMYILVDNEGMPLTGSRSYDENISEYMDFLNAGLEAYAKR
;
A
#
# COMPACT_ATOMS: atom_id res chain seq x y z
N MET A 1 3.72 -40.18 -3.79
CA MET A 1 3.92 -38.75 -4.03
C MET A 1 2.88 -37.89 -3.30
N LYS A 2 1.54 -38.13 -3.44
CA LYS A 2 0.52 -37.34 -2.69
C LYS A 2 0.73 -37.31 -1.19
N LYS A 3 1.07 -38.45 -0.54
CA LYS A 3 1.36 -38.52 0.91
C LYS A 3 2.63 -37.76 1.32
N ALA A 4 3.67 -37.73 0.48
CA ALA A 4 4.90 -37.00 0.74
C ALA A 4 4.70 -35.49 0.62
N MET A 5 3.88 -35.06 -0.34
CA MET A 5 3.54 -33.64 -0.56
C MET A 5 2.64 -33.09 0.56
N THR A 6 1.68 -33.91 1.03
CA THR A 6 0.85 -33.57 2.20
C THR A 6 1.71 -33.51 3.48
N LEU A 7 2.69 -34.41 3.62
CA LEU A 7 3.62 -34.40 4.74
C LEU A 7 4.56 -33.20 4.70
N MET A 8 5.02 -32.79 3.52
CA MET A 8 5.86 -31.62 3.32
C MET A 8 5.09 -30.31 3.54
N LEU A 9 3.82 -30.27 3.11
CA LEU A 9 2.91 -29.15 3.39
C LEU A 9 2.59 -29.05 4.88
N LEU A 10 2.35 -30.19 5.55
CA LEU A 10 2.16 -30.26 7.00
C LEU A 10 3.45 -29.90 7.77
N MET A 11 4.64 -30.29 7.29
CA MET A 11 5.90 -29.84 7.87
C MET A 11 6.15 -28.34 7.67
N LEU A 12 5.80 -27.78 6.50
CA LEU A 12 5.86 -26.32 6.26
C LEU A 12 4.89 -25.58 7.19
N VAL A 13 3.65 -26.02 7.31
CA VAL A 13 2.67 -25.45 8.25
C VAL A 13 3.12 -25.64 9.71
N ALA A 14 3.73 -26.77 10.06
CA ALA A 14 4.29 -27.01 11.39
C ALA A 14 5.54 -26.15 11.69
N MET A 15 6.35 -25.80 10.68
CA MET A 15 7.44 -24.84 10.84
C MET A 15 6.93 -23.41 11.07
N PHE A 16 5.85 -23.01 10.41
CA PHE A 16 5.22 -21.70 10.66
C PHE A 16 4.48 -21.65 12.02
N CYS A 17 3.94 -22.75 12.50
CA CYS A 17 3.30 -22.81 13.83
C CYS A 17 4.29 -22.83 15.01
N ASN A 18 5.60 -23.05 14.81
CA ASN A 18 6.59 -23.03 15.88
C ASN A 18 7.41 -21.74 15.99
N ALA A 19 7.13 -20.74 15.17
CA ALA A 19 7.64 -19.37 15.36
C ALA A 19 6.74 -18.59 16.34
N GLN A 20 6.39 -19.17 17.48
CA GLN A 20 6.02 -18.39 18.65
C GLN A 20 7.31 -17.73 19.14
N MET A 21 7.47 -16.43 18.89
CA MET A 21 8.45 -15.62 19.60
C MET A 21 8.17 -15.80 21.08
N GLN A 22 9.02 -16.57 21.77
CA GLN A 22 9.00 -16.60 23.23
C GLN A 22 9.48 -15.23 23.68
N ASP A 23 8.58 -14.43 24.26
CA ASP A 23 8.98 -13.18 24.92
C ASP A 23 9.93 -13.51 26.07
N PRO A 24 11.24 -13.26 25.91
CA PRO A 24 12.22 -13.61 26.94
C PRO A 24 12.13 -12.67 28.16
N VAL A 25 11.40 -11.57 28.04
CA VAL A 25 11.18 -10.59 29.10
C VAL A 25 9.70 -10.29 29.22
N LYS A 26 9.12 -10.55 30.40
CA LYS A 26 7.71 -10.28 30.67
C LYS A 26 7.57 -9.25 31.77
N PHE A 27 6.94 -8.11 31.43
CA PHE A 27 6.60 -7.09 32.42
C PHE A 27 5.12 -7.12 32.81
N THR A 28 4.85 -6.70 34.03
CA THR A 28 3.50 -6.41 34.54
C THR A 28 3.50 -5.00 35.10
N ALA A 29 2.48 -4.21 34.77
CA ALA A 29 2.34 -2.83 35.22
C ALA A 29 1.23 -2.71 36.29
N GLN A 30 1.51 -2.02 37.39
CA GLN A 30 0.55 -1.79 38.47
C GLN A 30 0.69 -0.38 39.04
N LEU A 31 -0.44 0.26 39.33
CA LEU A 31 -0.48 1.48 40.12
C LEU A 31 -0.78 1.11 41.59
N LYS A 32 0.15 1.39 42.48
CA LYS A 32 0.00 1.24 43.93
C LYS A 32 -0.38 2.59 44.52
N THR A 33 -1.59 2.67 45.07
CA THR A 33 -2.08 3.85 45.78
C THR A 33 -1.95 3.61 47.28
N GLY A 34 -1.29 4.51 47.98
CA GLY A 34 -1.17 4.51 49.44
C GLY A 34 -2.37 5.20 50.11
N SER A 35 -2.34 5.33 51.43
CA SER A 35 -3.32 6.14 52.20
C SER A 35 -3.07 7.66 52.11
N THR A 36 -2.03 8.07 51.43
CA THR A 36 -1.61 9.47 51.20
C THR A 36 -1.90 9.85 49.75
N ALA A 37 -1.85 11.17 49.44
CA ALA A 37 -2.02 11.68 48.07
C ALA A 37 -0.86 11.26 47.13
N GLU A 38 0.02 10.36 47.53
CA GLU A 38 1.13 9.84 46.76
C GLU A 38 0.87 8.39 46.33
N GLY A 39 1.35 8.02 45.14
CA GLY A 39 1.29 6.67 44.60
C GLY A 39 2.56 6.28 43.85
N GLU A 40 2.72 5.02 43.56
CA GLU A 40 3.82 4.48 42.75
C GLU A 40 3.27 3.68 41.59
N ILE A 41 3.70 3.99 40.35
CA ILE A 41 3.53 3.12 39.20
C ILE A 41 4.72 2.19 39.16
N VAL A 42 4.48 0.89 39.23
CA VAL A 42 5.50 -0.15 39.31
C VAL A 42 5.38 -1.08 38.12
N PHE A 43 6.43 -1.12 37.30
CA PHE A 43 6.60 -2.11 36.24
C PHE A 43 7.53 -3.22 36.73
N SER A 44 7.01 -4.43 36.88
CA SER A 44 7.78 -5.57 37.39
C SER A 44 8.11 -6.53 36.26
N GLY A 45 9.39 -6.65 35.89
CA GLY A 45 9.93 -7.48 34.83
C GLY A 45 10.50 -8.80 35.33
N LYS A 46 10.18 -9.92 34.65
CA LYS A 46 10.86 -11.21 34.78
C LYS A 46 11.66 -11.45 33.50
N ILE A 47 12.95 -11.73 33.66
CA ILE A 47 13.93 -11.86 32.58
C ILE A 47 14.38 -13.32 32.54
N GLN A 48 14.33 -13.96 31.37
CA GLN A 48 14.82 -15.32 31.18
C GLN A 48 16.35 -15.38 31.26
N LYS A 49 16.86 -16.52 31.65
CA LYS A 49 18.31 -16.76 31.76
C LYS A 49 19.01 -16.51 30.43
N GLY A 50 20.09 -15.73 30.46
CA GLY A 50 20.88 -15.34 29.28
C GLY A 50 20.38 -14.06 28.59
N TRP A 51 19.31 -13.45 29.11
CA TRP A 51 18.83 -12.14 28.70
C TRP A 51 19.04 -11.10 29.79
N HIS A 52 19.19 -9.85 29.40
CA HIS A 52 19.29 -8.70 30.31
C HIS A 52 18.48 -7.51 29.79
N VAL A 53 17.99 -6.69 30.69
CA VAL A 53 17.27 -5.44 30.42
C VAL A 53 18.12 -4.27 30.86
N TYR A 54 18.27 -3.29 29.99
CA TYR A 54 19.09 -2.11 30.27
C TYR A 54 18.47 -1.19 31.32
N SER A 55 19.33 -0.51 32.06
CA SER A 55 18.94 0.43 33.11
C SER A 55 18.52 1.80 32.52
N THR A 56 18.25 2.77 33.37
CA THR A 56 17.92 4.16 33.02
C THR A 56 19.18 5.03 32.97
N ASN A 57 19.17 6.14 32.21
CA ASN A 57 20.26 7.14 32.07
C ASN A 57 21.59 6.50 31.59
N LEU A 58 21.56 5.89 30.41
CA LEU A 58 22.74 5.28 29.78
C LEU A 58 23.47 6.22 28.81
N GLY A 59 22.83 7.29 28.37
CA GLY A 59 23.39 8.24 27.38
C GLY A 59 22.97 7.93 25.94
N SER A 60 23.19 8.88 25.04
CA SER A 60 22.71 8.84 23.65
C SER A 60 23.41 7.83 22.74
N ASP A 61 24.57 7.32 23.12
CA ASP A 61 25.42 6.47 22.28
C ASP A 61 25.32 4.96 22.65
N GLY A 62 24.38 4.61 23.53
CA GLY A 62 24.18 3.27 24.06
C GLY A 62 22.91 2.58 23.52
N PRO A 63 22.62 1.39 24.06
CA PRO A 63 21.36 0.69 23.77
C PRO A 63 20.16 1.46 24.33
N ILE A 64 18.97 1.03 23.91
CA ILE A 64 17.71 1.64 24.37
C ILE A 64 17.56 1.45 25.88
N GLU A 65 17.57 2.56 26.60
CA GLU A 65 17.41 2.58 28.05
C GLU A 65 15.95 2.44 28.48
N ALA A 66 15.71 1.98 29.70
CA ALA A 66 14.36 1.96 30.25
C ALA A 66 13.87 3.39 30.50
N SER A 67 12.79 3.79 29.83
CA SER A 67 12.18 5.11 29.87
C SER A 67 10.68 5.06 30.15
N PHE A 68 10.16 6.09 30.83
CA PHE A 68 8.75 6.19 31.20
C PHE A 68 8.06 7.32 30.44
N HIS A 69 6.96 6.97 29.77
CA HIS A 69 6.20 7.87 28.92
C HIS A 69 4.75 7.99 29.38
N VAL A 70 4.13 9.14 29.18
CA VAL A 70 2.74 9.41 29.56
C VAL A 70 1.96 9.94 28.36
N ASP A 71 0.96 9.19 27.92
CA ASP A 71 0.07 9.59 26.84
C ASP A 71 -1.03 10.56 27.32
N LYS A 72 -1.60 10.25 28.50
CA LYS A 72 -2.68 11.06 29.07
C LYS A 72 -2.60 11.05 30.58
N LYS A 73 -2.70 12.25 31.20
CA LYS A 73 -2.82 12.41 32.64
C LYS A 73 -3.85 13.46 32.98
N ASP A 74 -4.73 13.14 33.90
CA ASP A 74 -5.64 14.07 34.53
C ASP A 74 -5.75 13.74 36.03
N GLY A 75 -5.64 14.76 36.88
CA GLY A 75 -5.63 14.57 38.33
C GLY A 75 -4.41 13.86 38.91
N VAL A 76 -3.32 13.72 38.13
CA VAL A 76 -2.05 13.08 38.54
C VAL A 76 -0.85 13.90 38.06
N GLU A 77 0.11 14.12 38.93
CA GLU A 77 1.41 14.72 38.62
C GLU A 77 2.53 13.71 38.84
N LEU A 78 3.55 13.74 37.99
CA LEU A 78 4.74 12.89 38.13
C LEU A 78 5.70 13.52 39.15
N VAL A 79 6.26 12.69 40.01
CA VAL A 79 7.23 13.11 41.03
C VAL A 79 8.56 12.40 40.78
N GLY A 80 9.59 13.18 40.47
CA GLY A 80 10.93 12.66 40.19
C GLY A 80 11.05 11.94 38.84
N LYS A 81 12.15 11.19 38.68
CA LYS A 81 12.44 10.37 37.49
C LYS A 81 12.16 8.90 37.75
N LEU A 82 12.03 8.12 36.68
CA LEU A 82 11.94 6.66 36.73
C LEU A 82 13.15 6.10 37.49
N THR A 83 12.91 5.27 38.48
CA THR A 83 13.97 4.66 39.32
C THR A 83 13.93 3.15 39.21
N PRO A 84 15.04 2.50 38.83
CA PRO A 84 15.13 1.04 38.84
C PRO A 84 15.32 0.50 40.26
N ARG A 85 14.68 -0.65 40.56
CA ARG A 85 14.85 -1.43 41.79
C ARG A 85 15.21 -2.87 41.41
N GLY A 86 16.40 -3.33 41.82
CA GLY A 86 16.90 -4.67 41.50
C GLY A 86 18.41 -4.75 41.71
N LYS A 87 18.99 -5.91 41.39
CA LYS A 87 20.45 -6.10 41.41
C LYS A 87 21.00 -5.59 40.06
N GLU A 88 21.46 -4.34 40.04
CA GLU A 88 22.07 -3.73 38.87
C GLU A 88 23.49 -4.27 38.68
N ILE A 89 23.81 -4.71 37.46
CA ILE A 89 25.13 -5.15 37.01
C ILE A 89 25.71 -4.04 36.14
N SER A 90 27.01 -3.77 36.31
CA SER A 90 27.69 -2.73 35.54
C SER A 90 29.00 -3.30 34.99
N GLU A 91 28.98 -3.66 33.71
CA GLU A 91 30.09 -4.32 33.03
C GLU A 91 30.33 -3.71 31.64
N MET A 92 31.47 -4.10 31.03
CA MET A 92 31.76 -3.72 29.64
C MET A 92 30.91 -4.58 28.72
N ASP A 93 30.02 -3.97 27.99
CA ASP A 93 29.18 -4.68 27.01
C ASP A 93 30.01 -4.92 25.74
N PRO A 94 30.15 -6.18 25.28
CA PRO A 94 30.96 -6.52 24.12
C PRO A 94 30.33 -6.05 22.81
N MET A 95 29.02 -5.88 22.74
CA MET A 95 28.31 -5.45 21.52
C MET A 95 28.44 -3.95 21.30
N PHE A 96 28.35 -3.13 22.37
CA PHE A 96 28.42 -1.68 22.30
C PHE A 96 29.82 -1.13 22.61
N GLY A 97 30.75 -1.95 23.13
CA GLY A 97 32.12 -1.54 23.46
C GLY A 97 32.21 -0.49 24.57
N MET A 98 31.18 -0.33 25.38
CA MET A 98 31.09 0.65 26.45
C MET A 98 30.59 0.04 27.76
N LYS A 99 30.83 0.71 28.87
CA LYS A 99 30.38 0.26 30.17
C LYS A 99 28.89 0.57 30.35
N LEU A 100 28.05 -0.49 30.37
CA LEU A 100 26.61 -0.38 30.48
C LEU A 100 26.11 -0.90 31.82
N ARG A 101 24.90 -0.49 32.19
CA ARG A 101 24.19 -0.93 33.39
C ARG A 101 22.93 -1.69 32.96
N TYR A 102 22.73 -2.89 33.49
CA TYR A 102 21.63 -3.76 33.13
C TYR A 102 21.18 -4.64 34.29
N PHE A 103 20.05 -5.33 34.11
CA PHE A 103 19.47 -6.25 35.06
C PHE A 103 19.26 -7.63 34.43
N GLU A 104 19.55 -8.67 35.19
CA GLU A 104 19.24 -10.05 34.88
C GLU A 104 18.19 -10.60 35.85
N HIS A 105 17.46 -11.64 35.44
CA HIS A 105 16.45 -12.37 36.23
C HIS A 105 15.20 -11.54 36.57
N SER A 106 15.33 -10.38 37.21
CA SER A 106 14.19 -9.56 37.57
C SER A 106 14.59 -8.09 37.82
N VAL A 107 13.70 -7.17 37.45
CA VAL A 107 13.83 -5.75 37.68
C VAL A 107 12.47 -5.12 37.96
N GLN A 108 12.44 -4.06 38.75
CA GLN A 108 11.27 -3.19 38.89
C GLN A 108 11.64 -1.77 38.54
N PHE A 109 10.89 -1.16 37.63
CA PHE A 109 10.97 0.26 37.35
C PHE A 109 9.82 0.98 38.03
N VAL A 110 10.13 2.01 38.82
CA VAL A 110 9.16 2.71 39.66
C VAL A 110 9.13 4.20 39.34
N GLN A 111 7.94 4.68 38.99
CA GLN A 111 7.64 6.09 38.81
C GLN A 111 6.72 6.56 39.94
N LYS A 112 7.13 7.56 40.71
CA LYS A 112 6.29 8.17 41.74
C LYS A 112 5.30 9.13 41.12
N VAL A 113 4.09 9.15 41.66
CA VAL A 113 3.01 10.03 41.24
C VAL A 113 2.34 10.68 42.45
N LYS A 114 1.79 11.90 42.26
CA LYS A 114 1.00 12.61 43.26
C LYS A 114 -0.39 12.89 42.68
N PHE A 115 -1.42 12.56 43.42
CA PHE A 115 -2.80 12.82 43.04
C PHE A 115 -3.18 14.25 43.39
N THR A 116 -3.71 14.99 42.40
CA THR A 116 -4.07 16.42 42.53
C THR A 116 -5.59 16.64 42.48
N LYS A 117 -6.37 15.63 42.07
CA LYS A 117 -7.84 15.68 42.01
C LYS A 117 -8.46 14.42 42.61
N PRO A 118 -9.73 14.48 43.08
CA PRO A 118 -10.43 13.32 43.62
C PRO A 118 -10.59 12.17 42.62
N ASN A 119 -10.79 12.47 41.33
CA ASN A 119 -10.83 11.51 40.25
C ASN A 119 -9.56 11.65 39.43
N TYR A 120 -8.93 10.52 39.06
CA TYR A 120 -7.75 10.52 38.24
C TYR A 120 -7.88 9.60 37.04
N THR A 121 -7.19 9.98 35.96
CA THR A 121 -6.97 9.14 34.78
C THR A 121 -5.51 9.21 34.41
N ILE A 122 -4.86 8.06 34.25
CA ILE A 122 -3.49 7.97 33.75
C ILE A 122 -3.38 6.88 32.69
N LYS A 123 -2.84 7.23 31.51
CA LYS A 123 -2.40 6.32 30.47
C LYS A 123 -0.90 6.56 30.27
N CYS A 124 -0.09 5.55 30.53
CA CYS A 124 1.36 5.63 30.50
C CYS A 124 1.96 4.28 30.09
N TYR A 125 3.21 4.28 29.66
CA TYR A 125 3.94 3.08 29.34
C TYR A 125 5.42 3.16 29.76
N LEU A 126 6.00 1.97 29.97
CA LEU A 126 7.44 1.78 30.10
C LEU A 126 7.97 1.25 28.78
N GLU A 127 8.95 1.93 28.20
CA GLU A 127 9.73 1.44 27.08
C GLU A 127 11.07 0.91 27.57
N PHE A 128 11.50 -0.26 27.07
CA PHE A 128 12.75 -0.88 27.48
C PHE A 128 13.42 -1.65 26.35
N GLY A 129 14.75 -1.72 26.37
CA GLY A 129 15.55 -2.59 25.53
C GLY A 129 16.01 -3.81 26.29
N ALA A 130 16.02 -4.98 25.63
CA ALA A 130 16.52 -6.23 26.17
C ALA A 130 17.41 -6.94 25.15
N CYS A 131 18.56 -7.43 25.59
CA CYS A 131 19.53 -8.12 24.73
C CYS A 131 20.01 -9.43 25.37
N ASN A 132 20.62 -10.27 24.57
CA ASN A 132 21.46 -11.39 24.98
C ASN A 132 22.84 -11.25 24.31
N GLU A 133 23.69 -12.26 24.38
CA GLU A 133 25.05 -12.22 23.79
C GLU A 133 25.04 -12.18 22.25
N GLU A 134 23.92 -12.47 21.58
CA GLU A 134 23.83 -12.62 20.12
C GLU A 134 22.93 -11.58 19.47
N MET A 135 21.87 -11.13 20.15
CA MET A 135 20.87 -10.21 19.58
C MET A 135 20.18 -9.33 20.61
N CYS A 136 19.64 -8.20 20.16
CA CYS A 136 18.73 -7.36 20.93
C CYS A 136 17.29 -7.50 20.43
N MET A 137 16.33 -7.43 21.36
CA MET A 137 14.92 -7.30 21.01
C MET A 137 14.63 -5.90 20.48
N PRO A 138 13.64 -5.74 19.60
CA PRO A 138 13.07 -4.42 19.32
C PRO A 138 12.62 -3.73 20.62
N PRO A 139 12.61 -2.38 20.65
CA PRO A 139 12.05 -1.62 21.76
C PRO A 139 10.66 -2.16 22.10
N THR A 140 10.47 -2.54 23.36
CA THR A 140 9.21 -3.13 23.79
C THR A 140 8.52 -2.20 24.78
N GLN A 141 7.23 -2.00 24.60
CA GLN A 141 6.42 -1.11 25.43
C GLN A 141 5.47 -1.90 26.33
N VAL A 142 5.30 -1.43 27.57
CA VAL A 142 4.37 -2.03 28.54
C VAL A 142 3.41 -0.95 29.02
N GLU A 143 2.17 -1.01 28.57
CA GLU A 143 1.16 0.00 28.86
C GLU A 143 0.50 -0.18 30.22
N LEU A 144 0.12 0.93 30.83
CA LEU A 144 -0.76 1.01 31.99
C LEU A 144 -1.85 2.05 31.78
N HIS A 145 -3.09 1.61 31.74
CA HIS A 145 -4.25 2.49 31.75
C HIS A 145 -5.02 2.30 33.06
N LYS A 146 -5.12 3.34 33.88
CA LYS A 146 -5.87 3.32 35.14
C LYS A 146 -6.70 4.60 35.30
N GLN A 147 -7.94 4.37 35.73
CA GLN A 147 -8.88 5.40 36.17
C GLN A 147 -9.38 5.02 37.54
N GLY A 148 -9.57 5.99 38.43
CA GLY A 148 -10.04 5.71 39.79
C GLY A 148 -10.24 6.97 40.64
N LYS A 149 -10.64 6.75 41.90
CA LYS A 149 -10.73 7.81 42.90
C LYS A 149 -9.44 7.80 43.75
N SER A 150 -8.92 8.99 44.03
CA SER A 150 -7.75 9.17 44.91
C SER A 150 -8.16 9.03 46.37
N PRO A 151 -7.40 8.29 47.22
CA PRO A 151 -7.76 8.10 48.62
C PRO A 151 -7.64 9.34 49.52
N ALA A 152 -7.13 10.46 49.06
CA ALA A 152 -6.75 11.58 49.95
C ALA A 152 -6.93 12.97 49.35
N VAL A 153 -8.07 13.26 48.69
CA VAL A 153 -8.47 14.64 48.42
C VAL A 153 -9.97 14.75 48.75
N ASP A 154 -10.33 14.49 50.03
CA ASP A 154 -11.62 14.84 50.58
C ASP A 154 -11.43 16.08 51.44
N GLY A 155 -11.79 17.24 50.90
CA GLY A 155 -11.84 18.53 51.58
C GLY A 155 -12.55 19.56 50.73
N GLU A 156 -13.91 19.67 50.93
CA GLU A 156 -14.81 20.71 50.44
C GLU A 156 -15.20 20.70 48.96
N ALA A 157 -16.31 20.05 48.66
CA ALA A 157 -17.58 20.56 48.19
C ALA A 157 -18.47 19.39 47.73
N ALA A 158 -19.39 19.00 48.62
CA ALA A 158 -20.53 18.18 48.26
C ALA A 158 -21.57 19.06 47.55
N LYS A 159 -22.10 18.60 46.41
CA LYS A 159 -23.54 18.37 46.18
C LYS A 159 -23.83 18.12 44.71
N GLU A 160 -24.63 17.07 44.57
CA GLU A 160 -25.64 16.79 43.54
C GLU A 160 -25.10 16.51 42.11
N GLU A 161 -25.40 15.41 41.46
CA GLU A 161 -26.61 14.57 41.47
C GLU A 161 -26.30 13.14 41.02
N GLU A 162 -27.05 12.24 41.60
CA GLU A 162 -27.24 10.82 41.35
C GLU A 162 -27.97 10.53 40.03
N ALA A 163 -27.75 9.34 39.55
CA ALA A 163 -28.53 8.52 38.60
C ALA A 163 -27.96 8.48 37.17
N THR A 164 -27.73 7.37 36.58
CA THR A 164 -28.39 6.07 36.58
C THR A 164 -27.42 4.99 36.09
N GLU A 165 -27.53 3.84 36.72
CA GLU A 165 -27.05 2.52 36.32
C GLU A 165 -27.52 2.07 34.94
N GLU A 166 -26.75 1.28 34.27
CA GLU A 166 -26.92 -0.12 33.98
C GLU A 166 -26.49 -0.53 32.56
N ALA A 167 -25.66 -1.53 32.58
CA ALA A 167 -25.55 -2.64 31.64
C ALA A 167 -25.01 -2.38 30.20
N ALA A 168 -23.87 -2.89 29.89
CA ALA A 168 -23.75 -4.21 29.28
C ALA A 168 -22.28 -4.52 28.99
N ALA A 169 -21.92 -5.69 29.44
CA ALA A 169 -20.66 -6.38 29.14
C ALA A 169 -20.62 -6.85 27.69
N ILE A 170 -19.38 -7.15 27.27
CA ILE A 170 -18.97 -8.05 26.18
C ILE A 170 -18.87 -7.41 24.79
N ALA A 171 -17.64 -7.18 24.38
CA ALA A 171 -17.00 -7.85 23.26
C ALA A 171 -15.54 -7.41 23.15
N ASP A 172 -14.69 -8.36 23.51
CA ASP A 172 -13.30 -8.49 23.16
C ASP A 172 -13.16 -8.47 21.64
N THR A 173 -12.33 -7.61 21.10
CA THR A 173 -11.51 -7.92 19.90
C THR A 173 -10.41 -6.89 19.76
N ALA A 174 -9.19 -7.38 19.77
CA ALA A 174 -7.95 -6.69 19.58
C ALA A 174 -7.91 -5.86 18.28
N ALA A 175 -7.60 -4.59 18.41
CA ALA A 175 -7.02 -3.80 17.34
C ALA A 175 -5.62 -3.40 17.79
N VAL A 176 -4.63 -4.12 17.30
CA VAL A 176 -3.21 -3.73 17.37
C VAL A 176 -3.03 -2.64 16.32
N ALA A 177 -2.95 -1.41 16.76
CA ALA A 177 -2.47 -0.32 15.92
C ALA A 177 -0.96 -0.22 16.12
N THR A 178 -0.20 -0.70 15.15
CA THR A 178 1.21 -0.37 15.02
C THR A 178 1.34 1.00 14.37
N THR A 179 1.73 1.97 15.15
CA THR A 179 2.22 3.24 14.63
C THR A 179 3.67 3.38 15.01
N ASP A 180 4.56 2.99 14.12
CA ASP A 180 5.91 3.51 14.11
C ASP A 180 5.92 4.83 13.33
N SER A 181 5.89 5.91 14.07
CA SER A 181 6.38 7.19 13.59
C SER A 181 7.11 7.85 14.76
N ALA A 182 8.38 8.13 14.55
CA ALA A 182 9.20 8.89 15.48
C ALA A 182 8.48 10.19 15.84
N ALA A 183 7.84 10.22 17.00
CA ALA A 183 7.18 11.41 17.53
C ALA A 183 8.25 12.42 17.98
N ALA A 184 8.63 13.29 17.05
CA ALA A 184 9.02 14.63 17.46
C ALA A 184 7.84 15.22 18.25
N ALA A 185 8.12 15.85 19.39
CA ALA A 185 7.14 16.47 20.26
C ALA A 185 6.01 17.12 19.45
N ALA A 186 4.77 16.74 19.73
CA ALA A 186 3.61 17.26 19.01
C ALA A 186 3.67 18.80 19.04
N PRO A 187 3.77 19.48 17.90
CA PRO A 187 3.72 20.93 17.86
C PRO A 187 2.36 21.36 18.40
N ALA A 188 2.34 22.42 19.18
CA ALA A 188 1.11 23.01 19.70
C ALA A 188 0.10 23.15 18.55
N ALA A 189 -1.13 22.65 18.75
CA ALA A 189 -2.17 22.70 17.74
C ALA A 189 -2.32 24.13 17.22
N LEU A 190 -2.24 24.28 15.89
CA LEU A 190 -2.42 25.58 15.24
C LEU A 190 -3.83 26.13 15.54
N ASP A 191 -3.95 27.41 15.76
CA ASP A 191 -5.23 28.06 15.95
C ASP A 191 -6.10 27.91 14.68
N SER A 192 -7.42 27.83 14.83
CA SER A 192 -8.35 27.63 13.72
C SER A 192 -8.25 28.71 12.63
N ALA A 193 -7.80 29.92 12.97
CA ALA A 193 -7.52 30.99 12.02
C ALA A 193 -6.24 30.72 11.20
N GLU A 194 -5.23 30.14 11.80
CA GLU A 194 -3.98 29.76 11.13
C GLU A 194 -4.19 28.56 10.19
N VAL A 195 -4.98 27.57 10.61
CA VAL A 195 -5.38 26.44 9.76
C VAL A 195 -6.10 26.96 8.51
N LYS A 196 -7.04 27.89 8.66
CA LYS A 196 -7.72 28.52 7.50
C LYS A 196 -6.74 29.22 6.56
N LYS A 197 -5.72 29.90 7.10
CA LYS A 197 -4.68 30.55 6.29
C LYS A 197 -3.87 29.52 5.49
N LEU A 198 -3.49 28.41 6.12
CA LEU A 198 -2.76 27.30 5.48
C LEU A 198 -3.54 26.64 4.34
N TRP A 199 -4.87 26.65 4.38
CA TRP A 199 -5.74 26.08 3.36
C TRP A 199 -6.11 27.07 2.23
N THR A 200 -5.63 28.31 2.26
CA THR A 200 -5.90 29.30 1.21
C THR A 200 -5.41 28.79 -0.16
N PRO A 201 -6.25 28.85 -1.21
CA PRO A 201 -5.86 28.44 -2.56
C PRO A 201 -4.65 29.23 -3.09
N VAL A 202 -3.73 28.53 -3.74
CA VAL A 202 -2.50 29.10 -4.34
C VAL A 202 -2.36 28.74 -5.82
N ILE A 203 -3.48 28.37 -6.47
CA ILE A 203 -3.54 27.88 -7.85
C ILE A 203 -2.96 28.92 -8.83
N ASP A 204 -3.34 30.20 -8.68
CA ASP A 204 -2.87 31.26 -9.58
C ASP A 204 -1.35 31.41 -9.52
N GLN A 205 -0.76 31.30 -8.32
CA GLN A 205 0.69 31.41 -8.13
C GLN A 205 1.44 30.19 -8.69
N LEU A 206 0.85 29.00 -8.60
CA LEU A 206 1.44 27.80 -9.22
C LEU A 206 1.39 27.89 -10.75
N ASN A 207 0.31 28.41 -11.32
CA ASN A 207 0.18 28.62 -12.76
C ASN A 207 1.20 29.62 -13.32
N ASP A 208 1.69 30.57 -12.50
CA ASP A 208 2.76 31.50 -12.91
C ASP A 208 4.11 30.77 -13.11
N TYR A 209 4.33 29.67 -12.37
CA TYR A 209 5.53 28.84 -12.51
C TYR A 209 5.37 27.75 -13.56
N ASP A 210 4.20 27.11 -13.60
CA ASP A 210 3.93 25.95 -14.46
C ASP A 210 3.42 26.44 -15.83
N GLN A 211 4.27 26.39 -16.85
CA GLN A 211 3.80 26.58 -18.23
C GLN A 211 2.83 25.44 -18.57
N PRO A 212 1.65 25.70 -19.11
CA PRO A 212 0.72 24.66 -19.52
C PRO A 212 1.39 23.78 -20.57
N VAL A 213 1.74 22.57 -20.23
CA VAL A 213 2.17 21.57 -21.19
C VAL A 213 0.94 21.21 -22.02
N SER A 214 0.80 21.83 -23.16
CA SER A 214 -0.23 21.47 -24.13
C SER A 214 0.08 20.07 -24.66
N ASN A 215 -0.42 19.06 -23.99
CA ASN A 215 -0.33 17.69 -24.47
C ASN A 215 -1.17 17.60 -25.76
N SER A 216 -0.50 17.57 -26.92
CA SER A 216 -1.16 17.38 -28.20
C SER A 216 -2.08 16.16 -28.11
N LEU A 217 -3.34 16.30 -28.55
CA LEU A 217 -4.30 15.19 -28.63
C LEU A 217 -3.73 13.97 -29.37
N PHE A 218 -2.79 14.19 -30.28
CA PHE A 218 -2.05 13.14 -30.96
C PHE A 218 -1.13 12.36 -30.01
N TYR A 219 -0.45 13.05 -29.09
CA TYR A 219 0.40 12.38 -28.08
C TYR A 219 -0.44 11.50 -27.15
N ILE A 220 -1.60 11.99 -26.70
CA ILE A 220 -2.56 11.24 -25.88
C ILE A 220 -3.07 10.00 -26.59
N PHE A 221 -3.41 10.13 -27.88
CA PHE A 221 -3.81 9.00 -28.72
C PHE A 221 -2.70 7.94 -28.83
N LEU A 222 -1.45 8.37 -29.06
CA LEU A 222 -0.30 7.47 -29.16
C LEU A 222 -0.01 6.78 -27.83
N ALA A 223 -0.08 7.51 -26.72
CA ALA A 223 0.03 6.94 -25.37
C ALA A 223 -1.05 5.88 -25.11
N GLY A 224 -2.29 6.15 -25.56
CA GLY A 224 -3.37 5.17 -25.52
C GLY A 224 -3.06 3.90 -26.31
N ILE A 225 -2.51 4.02 -27.52
CA ILE A 225 -2.08 2.87 -28.33
C ILE A 225 -1.00 2.05 -27.59
N VAL A 226 0.02 2.71 -27.06
CA VAL A 226 1.09 2.03 -26.30
C VAL A 226 0.52 1.30 -25.08
N GLY A 227 -0.36 1.97 -24.31
CA GLY A 227 -1.06 1.35 -23.19
C GLY A 227 -1.88 0.11 -23.59
N GLY A 228 -2.61 0.18 -24.72
CA GLY A 228 -3.37 -0.94 -25.27
C GLY A 228 -2.49 -2.10 -25.75
N LEU A 229 -1.31 -1.82 -26.33
CA LEU A 229 -0.34 -2.85 -26.70
C LEU A 229 0.25 -3.53 -25.46
N VAL A 230 0.56 -2.78 -24.42
CA VAL A 230 1.02 -3.34 -23.12
C VAL A 230 -0.06 -4.21 -22.51
N ALA A 231 -1.33 -3.79 -22.58
CA ALA A 231 -2.46 -4.54 -22.08
C ALA A 231 -2.65 -5.91 -22.76
N LEU A 232 -2.21 -6.08 -24.00
CA LEU A 232 -2.24 -7.40 -24.68
C LEU A 232 -1.37 -8.45 -23.97
N PHE A 233 -0.34 -8.03 -23.26
CA PHE A 233 0.53 -8.93 -22.50
C PHE A 233 -0.01 -9.24 -21.10
N THR A 234 -1.16 -8.69 -20.72
CA THR A 234 -1.78 -9.03 -19.43
C THR A 234 -2.27 -10.47 -19.45
N PRO A 235 -2.12 -11.21 -18.33
CA PRO A 235 -2.42 -12.64 -18.27
C PRO A 235 -3.89 -12.98 -18.55
N CYS A 236 -4.83 -12.06 -18.32
CA CYS A 236 -6.25 -12.28 -18.54
C CYS A 236 -6.66 -12.25 -20.03
N VAL A 237 -5.88 -11.57 -20.88
CA VAL A 237 -6.17 -11.42 -22.31
C VAL A 237 -5.74 -12.66 -23.11
N TRP A 238 -4.61 -13.26 -22.76
CA TRP A 238 -4.03 -14.40 -23.47
C TRP A 238 -4.93 -15.64 -23.56
N PRO A 239 -5.60 -16.10 -22.48
CA PRO A 239 -6.45 -17.29 -22.55
C PRO A 239 -7.69 -17.14 -23.43
N ILE A 240 -8.09 -15.90 -23.67
CA ILE A 240 -9.30 -15.61 -24.48
C ILE A 240 -8.99 -15.73 -25.98
N ILE A 241 -7.72 -15.58 -26.41
CA ILE A 241 -7.33 -15.69 -27.82
C ILE A 241 -7.70 -17.07 -28.43
N PRO A 242 -7.32 -18.21 -27.83
CA PRO A 242 -7.73 -19.53 -28.36
C PRO A 242 -9.25 -19.72 -28.38
N MET A 243 -9.95 -19.16 -27.39
CA MET A 243 -11.40 -19.28 -27.28
C MET A 243 -12.12 -18.51 -28.42
N THR A 244 -11.66 -17.27 -28.68
CA THR A 244 -12.19 -16.45 -29.79
C THR A 244 -11.91 -17.08 -31.15
N VAL A 245 -10.70 -17.60 -31.37
CA VAL A 245 -10.32 -18.27 -32.61
C VAL A 245 -11.17 -19.54 -32.84
N SER A 246 -11.36 -20.36 -31.79
CA SER A 246 -12.22 -21.56 -31.85
C SER A 246 -13.65 -21.22 -32.24
N PHE A 247 -14.22 -20.15 -31.67
CA PHE A 247 -15.57 -19.67 -32.01
C PHE A 247 -15.69 -19.28 -33.48
N PHE A 248 -14.76 -18.48 -34.02
CA PHE A 248 -14.81 -18.07 -35.43
C PHE A 248 -14.53 -19.23 -36.41
N LEU A 249 -13.68 -20.20 -36.01
CA LEU A 249 -13.44 -21.42 -36.81
C LEU A 249 -14.65 -22.30 -36.97
N LYS A 250 -15.44 -22.48 -35.92
CA LYS A 250 -16.68 -23.34 -35.97
C LYS A 250 -17.79 -22.68 -36.77
N ARG A 251 -17.87 -21.35 -36.79
CA ARG A 251 -19.00 -20.59 -37.31
C ARG A 251 -18.93 -20.32 -38.81
N ASN A 252 -17.74 -20.09 -39.38
CA ASN A 252 -17.61 -19.54 -40.73
C ASN A 252 -17.01 -20.50 -41.74
N LYS A 253 -17.82 -20.89 -42.74
CA LYS A 253 -17.41 -21.70 -43.90
C LYS A 253 -16.95 -20.83 -45.11
N SER A 254 -17.28 -19.52 -45.17
CA SER A 254 -16.92 -18.63 -46.27
C SER A 254 -16.01 -17.50 -45.80
N ARG A 255 -14.90 -17.22 -46.53
CA ARG A 255 -13.90 -16.20 -46.21
C ARG A 255 -14.47 -14.78 -46.12
N LYS A 256 -15.37 -14.40 -47.04
CA LYS A 256 -15.99 -13.05 -47.03
C LYS A 256 -16.85 -12.82 -45.78
N LYS A 257 -17.59 -13.83 -45.33
CA LYS A 257 -18.41 -13.75 -44.12
C LYS A 257 -17.53 -13.67 -42.86
N ALA A 258 -16.46 -14.47 -42.81
CA ALA A 258 -15.47 -14.43 -41.71
C ALA A 258 -14.83 -13.04 -41.54
N ILE A 259 -14.40 -12.42 -42.64
CA ILE A 259 -13.79 -11.05 -42.60
C ILE A 259 -14.80 -10.03 -42.07
N ARG A 260 -16.06 -10.05 -42.58
CA ARG A 260 -17.10 -9.13 -42.14
C ARG A 260 -17.40 -9.28 -40.65
N GLU A 261 -17.53 -10.51 -40.15
CA GLU A 261 -17.80 -10.78 -38.74
C GLU A 261 -16.63 -10.42 -37.84
N ALA A 262 -15.37 -10.62 -38.28
CA ALA A 262 -14.16 -10.20 -37.56
C ALA A 262 -14.07 -8.67 -37.48
N VAL A 263 -14.42 -7.93 -38.53
CA VAL A 263 -14.46 -6.46 -38.50
C VAL A 263 -15.55 -5.98 -37.53
N ILE A 264 -16.75 -6.57 -37.60
CA ILE A 264 -17.85 -6.21 -36.67
C ILE A 264 -17.42 -6.49 -35.22
N TYR A 265 -16.70 -7.59 -34.95
CA TYR A 265 -16.17 -7.93 -33.65
C TYR A 265 -15.17 -6.86 -33.15
N GLY A 266 -14.19 -6.48 -33.99
CA GLY A 266 -13.23 -5.42 -33.66
C GLY A 266 -13.90 -4.07 -33.40
N VAL A 267 -14.86 -3.68 -34.25
CA VAL A 267 -15.63 -2.44 -34.04
C VAL A 267 -16.45 -2.50 -32.75
N SER A 268 -17.06 -3.66 -32.45
CA SER A 268 -17.80 -3.85 -31.18
C SER A 268 -16.91 -3.66 -29.96
N ILE A 269 -15.66 -4.18 -29.97
CA ILE A 269 -14.69 -3.96 -28.90
C ILE A 269 -14.42 -2.48 -28.73
N VAL A 270 -14.11 -1.75 -29.80
CA VAL A 270 -13.84 -0.29 -29.75
C VAL A 270 -15.04 0.45 -29.17
N VAL A 271 -16.24 0.19 -29.67
CA VAL A 271 -17.46 0.87 -29.19
C VAL A 271 -17.70 0.60 -27.71
N ILE A 272 -17.54 -0.65 -27.25
CA ILE A 272 -17.76 -1.01 -25.85
C ILE A 272 -16.75 -0.32 -24.94
N TYR A 273 -15.45 -0.32 -25.27
CA TYR A 273 -14.42 0.32 -24.45
C TYR A 273 -14.58 1.84 -24.39
N VAL A 274 -14.87 2.49 -25.53
CA VAL A 274 -15.10 3.94 -25.56
C VAL A 274 -16.38 4.31 -24.80
N ALA A 275 -17.47 3.55 -24.99
CA ALA A 275 -18.71 3.77 -24.25
C ALA A 275 -18.51 3.57 -22.73
N LEU A 276 -17.81 2.49 -22.34
CA LEU A 276 -17.52 2.21 -20.94
C LEU A 276 -16.65 3.32 -20.32
N GLY A 277 -15.59 3.75 -21.02
CA GLY A 277 -14.73 4.86 -20.58
C GLY A 277 -15.50 6.17 -20.42
N LEU A 278 -16.38 6.51 -21.38
CA LEU A 278 -17.25 7.68 -21.27
C LEU A 278 -18.22 7.60 -20.12
N VAL A 279 -18.91 6.48 -19.95
CA VAL A 279 -19.87 6.26 -18.85
C VAL A 279 -19.16 6.38 -17.50
N VAL A 280 -18.01 5.74 -17.35
CA VAL A 280 -17.23 5.80 -16.11
C VAL A 280 -16.73 7.23 -15.84
N SER A 281 -16.23 7.93 -16.86
CA SER A 281 -15.76 9.31 -16.71
C SER A 281 -16.89 10.30 -16.38
N MET A 282 -18.08 10.13 -16.98
CA MET A 282 -19.25 11.00 -16.74
C MET A 282 -19.92 10.74 -15.38
N LEU A 283 -20.04 9.46 -14.97
CA LEU A 283 -20.74 9.10 -13.73
C LEU A 283 -19.88 9.32 -12.49
N PHE A 284 -18.59 9.08 -12.59
CA PHE A 284 -17.71 9.00 -11.42
C PHE A 284 -16.67 10.13 -11.35
N GLY A 285 -16.29 10.76 -12.46
CA GLY A 285 -15.21 11.74 -12.48
C GLY A 285 -13.84 11.15 -12.10
N ALA A 286 -12.76 11.92 -12.20
CA ALA A 286 -11.39 11.45 -11.95
C ALA A 286 -11.14 11.06 -10.47
N SER A 287 -11.73 11.77 -9.52
CA SER A 287 -11.55 11.51 -8.08
C SER A 287 -12.22 10.21 -7.63
N ALA A 288 -13.35 9.85 -8.23
CA ALA A 288 -14.05 8.63 -7.87
C ALA A 288 -13.40 7.35 -8.44
N LEU A 289 -12.71 7.46 -9.59
CA LEU A 289 -11.89 6.35 -10.11
C LEU A 289 -10.75 6.01 -9.15
N ASN A 290 -10.08 7.02 -8.61
CA ASN A 290 -9.04 6.81 -7.59
C ASN A 290 -9.62 6.19 -6.31
N ALA A 291 -10.77 6.68 -5.85
CA ALA A 291 -11.47 6.11 -4.69
C ALA A 291 -11.91 4.66 -4.91
N LEU A 292 -12.28 4.27 -6.14
CA LEU A 292 -12.67 2.91 -6.49
C LEU A 292 -11.46 1.97 -6.54
N SER A 293 -10.32 2.44 -7.08
CA SER A 293 -9.09 1.64 -7.20
C SER A 293 -8.51 1.22 -5.85
N THR A 294 -8.79 1.97 -4.78
CA THR A 294 -8.35 1.69 -3.40
C THR A 294 -9.47 1.15 -2.50
N ASN A 295 -10.68 0.92 -3.05
CA ASN A 295 -11.79 0.35 -2.30
C ASN A 295 -11.53 -1.12 -1.95
N ALA A 296 -11.64 -1.50 -0.67
CA ALA A 296 -11.37 -2.87 -0.21
C ALA A 296 -12.28 -3.90 -0.87
N VAL A 297 -13.59 -3.64 -0.96
CA VAL A 297 -14.55 -4.59 -1.54
C VAL A 297 -14.20 -4.88 -3.00
N PHE A 298 -13.85 -3.83 -3.75
CA PHE A 298 -13.43 -3.94 -5.14
C PHE A 298 -12.12 -4.75 -5.26
N ASN A 299 -11.08 -4.39 -4.50
CA ASN A 299 -9.78 -5.07 -4.54
C ASN A 299 -9.86 -6.54 -4.06
N ILE A 300 -10.64 -6.83 -3.02
CA ILE A 300 -10.85 -8.20 -2.55
C ILE A 300 -11.62 -9.02 -3.59
N ALA A 301 -12.67 -8.47 -4.20
CA ALA A 301 -13.41 -9.16 -5.26
C ALA A 301 -12.49 -9.48 -6.45
N PHE A 302 -11.61 -8.55 -6.83
CA PHE A 302 -10.58 -8.77 -7.85
C PHE A 302 -9.56 -9.83 -7.45
N CYS A 303 -9.04 -9.76 -6.23
CA CYS A 303 -8.13 -10.77 -5.69
C CYS A 303 -8.75 -12.16 -5.77
N LEU A 304 -9.99 -12.32 -5.28
CA LEU A 304 -10.70 -13.60 -5.34
C LEU A 304 -10.93 -14.08 -6.76
N MET A 305 -11.29 -13.19 -7.67
CA MET A 305 -11.46 -13.51 -9.08
C MET A 305 -10.17 -14.03 -9.71
N LEU A 306 -9.03 -13.34 -9.48
CA LEU A 306 -7.72 -13.77 -9.99
C LEU A 306 -7.28 -15.11 -9.37
N VAL A 307 -7.52 -15.33 -8.08
CA VAL A 307 -7.24 -16.62 -7.43
C VAL A 307 -8.06 -17.75 -8.05
N VAL A 308 -9.34 -17.52 -8.37
CA VAL A 308 -10.21 -18.48 -9.05
C VAL A 308 -9.69 -18.79 -10.45
N PHE A 309 -9.27 -17.79 -11.24
CA PHE A 309 -8.67 -18.01 -12.55
C PHE A 309 -7.34 -18.76 -12.46
N ALA A 310 -6.46 -18.37 -11.54
CA ALA A 310 -5.21 -19.09 -11.31
C ALA A 310 -5.45 -20.56 -10.95
N ALA A 311 -6.42 -20.85 -10.07
CA ALA A 311 -6.80 -22.23 -9.73
C ALA A 311 -7.30 -23.02 -10.96
N SER A 312 -8.07 -22.37 -11.84
CA SER A 312 -8.49 -22.97 -13.12
C SER A 312 -7.29 -23.24 -14.05
N PHE A 313 -6.32 -22.33 -14.11
CA PHE A 313 -5.10 -22.52 -14.92
C PHE A 313 -4.20 -23.63 -14.38
N PHE A 314 -4.18 -23.84 -13.09
CA PHE A 314 -3.51 -24.99 -12.47
C PHE A 314 -4.26 -26.32 -12.67
N GLY A 315 -5.47 -26.28 -13.26
CA GLY A 315 -6.26 -27.48 -13.57
C GLY A 315 -7.09 -28.00 -12.40
N ALA A 316 -7.38 -27.16 -11.40
CA ALA A 316 -8.26 -27.54 -10.29
C ALA A 316 -9.69 -27.79 -10.76
N PHE A 317 -10.15 -27.00 -11.73
CA PHE A 317 -11.44 -27.14 -12.42
C PHE A 317 -11.37 -26.46 -13.79
N GLU A 318 -12.17 -26.95 -14.73
CA GLU A 318 -12.36 -26.28 -16.00
C GLU A 318 -13.54 -25.32 -15.92
N ILE A 319 -13.33 -24.05 -16.28
CA ILE A 319 -14.42 -23.07 -16.43
C ILE A 319 -15.15 -23.39 -17.73
N THR A 320 -15.95 -24.46 -17.71
CA THR A 320 -16.87 -24.78 -18.79
C THR A 320 -18.25 -24.24 -18.44
N LEU A 321 -18.84 -23.47 -19.36
CA LEU A 321 -20.26 -23.09 -19.23
C LEU A 321 -21.11 -24.37 -19.14
N PRO A 322 -22.04 -24.43 -18.17
CA PRO A 322 -22.92 -25.59 -18.07
C PRO A 322 -23.53 -25.93 -19.45
N SER A 323 -23.45 -27.20 -19.85
CA SER A 323 -23.93 -27.67 -21.17
C SER A 323 -25.39 -27.29 -21.44
N SER A 324 -26.19 -27.11 -20.38
CA SER A 324 -27.56 -26.61 -20.46
C SER A 324 -27.66 -25.14 -20.89
N TRP A 325 -26.65 -24.33 -20.58
CA TRP A 325 -26.58 -22.92 -21.01
C TRP A 325 -25.96 -22.81 -22.40
N SER A 326 -24.88 -23.56 -22.69
CA SER A 326 -24.28 -23.57 -24.02
C SER A 326 -25.28 -24.09 -25.07
N ASN A 327 -26.01 -25.18 -24.80
CA ASN A 327 -27.00 -25.70 -25.70
C ASN A 327 -28.22 -24.77 -25.89
N LYS A 328 -28.68 -24.08 -24.85
CA LYS A 328 -29.74 -23.05 -24.97
C LYS A 328 -29.26 -21.78 -25.68
N MET A 329 -27.98 -21.38 -25.49
CA MET A 329 -27.40 -20.24 -26.22
C MET A 329 -27.08 -20.64 -27.68
N ASP A 330 -26.63 -21.86 -27.97
CA ASP A 330 -26.39 -22.35 -29.32
C ASP A 330 -27.71 -22.45 -30.10
N GLN A 331 -28.78 -22.98 -29.49
CA GLN A 331 -30.12 -23.02 -30.12
C GLN A 331 -30.70 -21.61 -30.33
N LYS A 332 -30.59 -20.71 -29.36
CA LYS A 332 -31.00 -19.29 -29.53
C LYS A 332 -30.10 -18.51 -30.48
N SER A 333 -28.81 -18.86 -30.61
CA SER A 333 -27.88 -18.18 -31.52
C SER A 333 -28.07 -18.62 -32.98
N GLU A 334 -28.68 -19.78 -33.25
CA GLU A 334 -29.11 -20.16 -34.59
C GLU A 334 -30.40 -19.43 -35.01
N GLU A 335 -31.29 -19.08 -34.07
CA GLU A 335 -32.52 -18.34 -34.32
C GLU A 335 -32.36 -16.80 -34.25
N THR A 336 -31.39 -16.28 -33.50
CA THR A 336 -31.15 -14.82 -33.39
C THR A 336 -30.07 -14.42 -34.38
N SER A 337 -30.35 -13.39 -35.17
CA SER A 337 -29.45 -12.81 -36.19
C SER A 337 -28.01 -12.69 -35.65
N GLY A 338 -27.04 -13.28 -36.36
CA GLY A 338 -25.65 -13.50 -35.97
C GLY A 338 -24.82 -12.32 -35.44
N LEU A 339 -25.34 -11.11 -35.45
CA LEU A 339 -24.70 -9.87 -34.96
C LEU A 339 -24.72 -9.77 -33.44
N LEU A 340 -25.83 -10.18 -32.79
CA LEU A 340 -25.94 -10.09 -31.32
C LEU A 340 -24.96 -11.04 -30.62
N SER A 341 -24.73 -12.23 -31.16
CA SER A 341 -23.77 -13.18 -30.63
C SER A 341 -22.32 -12.65 -30.68
N ILE A 342 -21.95 -11.95 -31.76
CA ILE A 342 -20.63 -11.32 -31.92
C ILE A 342 -20.47 -10.17 -30.90
N PHE A 343 -21.52 -9.37 -30.73
CA PHE A 343 -21.53 -8.26 -29.77
C PHE A 343 -21.43 -8.77 -28.32
N LEU A 344 -22.18 -9.81 -27.96
CA LEU A 344 -22.10 -10.40 -26.61
C LEU A 344 -20.73 -11.01 -26.34
N MET A 345 -20.09 -11.62 -27.33
CA MET A 345 -18.75 -12.14 -27.21
C MET A 345 -17.71 -10.99 -27.02
N ALA A 346 -17.86 -9.88 -27.79
CA ALA A 346 -17.04 -8.69 -27.60
C ALA A 346 -17.26 -8.06 -26.24
N PHE A 347 -18.49 -8.02 -25.74
CA PHE A 347 -18.84 -7.52 -24.42
C PHE A 347 -18.21 -8.36 -23.31
N THR A 348 -18.31 -9.69 -23.39
CA THR A 348 -17.67 -10.60 -22.42
C THR A 348 -16.15 -10.43 -22.41
N LEU A 349 -15.51 -10.36 -23.60
CA LEU A 349 -14.09 -10.07 -23.72
C LEU A 349 -13.74 -8.75 -23.05
N SER A 350 -14.48 -7.69 -23.36
CA SER A 350 -14.20 -6.36 -22.82
C SER A 350 -14.36 -6.31 -21.29
N LEU A 351 -15.38 -6.99 -20.75
CA LEU A 351 -15.62 -7.05 -19.30
C LEU A 351 -14.51 -7.78 -18.56
N VAL A 352 -14.09 -8.95 -19.07
CA VAL A 352 -12.99 -9.73 -18.46
C VAL A 352 -11.66 -8.99 -18.60
N SER A 353 -11.36 -8.45 -19.79
CA SER A 353 -10.12 -7.69 -20.02
C SER A 353 -10.08 -6.39 -19.22
N PHE A 354 -11.21 -5.69 -19.03
CA PHE A 354 -11.29 -4.46 -18.24
C PHE A 354 -10.81 -4.68 -16.80
N SER A 355 -11.08 -5.85 -16.26
CA SER A 355 -10.63 -6.21 -14.92
C SER A 355 -9.10 -6.09 -14.74
N CYS A 356 -8.32 -6.56 -15.72
CA CYS A 356 -6.85 -6.52 -15.64
C CYS A 356 -6.25 -5.25 -16.23
N THR A 357 -6.95 -4.60 -17.14
CA THR A 357 -6.51 -3.37 -17.79
C THR A 357 -6.98 -2.12 -17.04
N GLY A 358 -7.85 -2.27 -16.04
CA GLY A 358 -8.39 -1.19 -15.21
C GLY A 358 -7.32 -0.23 -14.66
N PRO A 359 -6.23 -0.72 -14.06
CA PRO A 359 -5.14 0.13 -13.59
C PRO A 359 -4.47 0.94 -14.69
N ILE A 360 -4.28 0.36 -15.89
CA ILE A 360 -3.69 1.03 -17.05
C ILE A 360 -4.64 2.10 -17.58
N ILE A 361 -5.93 1.76 -17.68
CA ILE A 361 -7.00 2.67 -18.09
C ILE A 361 -7.15 3.79 -17.07
N GLY A 362 -7.16 3.49 -15.80
CA GLY A 362 -7.24 4.46 -14.71
C GLY A 362 -6.10 5.48 -14.76
N PHE A 363 -4.87 5.01 -14.93
CA PHE A 363 -3.70 5.86 -15.10
C PHE A 363 -3.85 6.79 -16.32
N LEU A 364 -4.28 6.24 -17.46
CA LEU A 364 -4.44 7.00 -18.70
C LEU A 364 -5.57 8.04 -18.59
N LEU A 365 -6.67 7.71 -17.92
CA LEU A 365 -7.77 8.64 -17.66
C LEU A 365 -7.39 9.75 -16.68
N VAL A 366 -6.67 9.44 -15.61
CA VAL A 366 -6.22 10.42 -14.61
C VAL A 366 -5.18 11.37 -15.21
N ALA A 367 -4.19 10.85 -15.95
CA ALA A 367 -3.15 11.67 -16.59
C ALA A 367 -3.72 12.69 -17.59
N VAL A 368 -4.90 12.42 -18.15
CA VAL A 368 -5.53 13.24 -19.18
C VAL A 368 -6.69 14.09 -18.63
N ALA A 369 -7.27 13.71 -17.49
CA ALA A 369 -8.41 14.42 -16.89
C ALA A 369 -8.03 15.74 -16.20
N SER A 370 -6.73 16.05 -16.07
CA SER A 370 -6.23 17.28 -15.44
C SER A 370 -6.65 18.57 -16.15
N GLU A 371 -7.10 18.48 -17.41
CA GLU A 371 -7.53 19.64 -18.21
C GLU A 371 -9.04 19.92 -18.19
N GLY A 372 -9.84 19.17 -17.44
CA GLY A 372 -11.30 19.36 -17.36
C GLY A 372 -12.06 19.08 -18.67
N SER A 373 -11.39 18.59 -19.72
CA SER A 373 -11.99 18.29 -21.03
C SER A 373 -12.37 16.79 -21.13
N ILE A 374 -13.58 16.49 -21.61
CA ILE A 374 -14.05 15.13 -21.89
C ILE A 374 -13.37 14.55 -23.14
N VAL A 375 -12.83 15.41 -24.01
CA VAL A 375 -12.28 15.04 -25.33
C VAL A 375 -10.97 14.25 -25.19
N ALA A 376 -10.09 14.67 -24.34
CA ALA A 376 -8.77 14.08 -24.16
C ALA A 376 -8.82 12.63 -23.61
N PRO A 377 -9.60 12.30 -22.53
CA PRO A 377 -9.84 10.92 -22.09
C PRO A 377 -10.45 10.03 -23.17
N THR A 378 -11.38 10.59 -23.96
CA THR A 378 -12.05 9.83 -25.04
C THR A 378 -11.06 9.44 -26.14
N ILE A 379 -10.15 10.32 -26.52
CA ILE A 379 -9.12 10.05 -27.53
C ILE A 379 -8.10 9.03 -27.02
N GLY A 380 -7.70 9.11 -25.76
CA GLY A 380 -6.82 8.12 -25.13
C GLY A 380 -7.46 6.73 -25.10
N MET A 381 -8.74 6.64 -24.70
CA MET A 381 -9.50 5.39 -24.69
C MET A 381 -9.72 4.83 -26.11
N LEU A 382 -9.89 5.68 -27.10
CA LEU A 382 -10.00 5.28 -28.51
C LEU A 382 -8.69 4.63 -28.98
N GLY A 383 -7.53 5.25 -28.70
CA GLY A 383 -6.22 4.67 -29.00
C GLY A 383 -6.00 3.31 -28.36
N PHE A 384 -6.33 3.20 -27.06
CA PHE A 384 -6.26 1.96 -26.29
C PHE A 384 -7.16 0.86 -26.88
N ALA A 385 -8.41 1.17 -27.17
CA ALA A 385 -9.39 0.23 -27.71
C ALA A 385 -8.99 -0.28 -29.11
N ILE A 386 -8.44 0.59 -29.98
CA ILE A 386 -7.94 0.20 -31.29
C ILE A 386 -6.77 -0.76 -31.17
N ALA A 387 -5.80 -0.47 -30.28
CA ALA A 387 -4.65 -1.32 -30.05
C ALA A 387 -5.03 -2.73 -29.59
N LEU A 388 -6.06 -2.85 -28.74
CA LEU A 388 -6.63 -4.14 -28.34
C LEU A 388 -7.42 -4.81 -29.47
N ALA A 389 -8.30 -4.09 -30.16
CA ALA A 389 -9.22 -4.65 -31.15
C ALA A 389 -8.49 -5.22 -32.38
N VAL A 390 -7.41 -4.58 -32.84
CA VAL A 390 -6.69 -4.97 -34.07
C VAL A 390 -6.14 -6.40 -34.01
N PRO A 391 -5.38 -6.84 -33.00
CA PRO A 391 -4.91 -8.22 -32.91
C PRO A 391 -6.05 -9.25 -32.87
N PHE A 392 -7.09 -8.99 -32.06
CA PHE A 392 -8.23 -9.89 -31.96
C PHE A 392 -9.01 -10.00 -33.27
N ALA A 393 -9.23 -8.89 -33.97
CA ALA A 393 -9.85 -8.88 -35.29
C ALA A 393 -8.98 -9.62 -36.31
N LEU A 394 -7.65 -9.46 -36.24
CA LEU A 394 -6.71 -10.15 -37.13
C LEU A 394 -6.74 -11.67 -36.93
N PHE A 395 -6.71 -12.14 -35.66
CA PHE A 395 -6.84 -13.56 -35.36
C PHE A 395 -8.21 -14.14 -35.74
N ALA A 396 -9.27 -13.38 -35.62
CA ALA A 396 -10.60 -13.76 -36.08
C ALA A 396 -10.68 -13.81 -37.62
N MET A 397 -9.94 -12.94 -38.32
CA MET A 397 -9.91 -12.87 -39.78
C MET A 397 -9.06 -13.99 -40.43
N PHE A 398 -7.95 -14.34 -39.76
CA PHE A 398 -6.98 -15.33 -40.22
C PHE A 398 -6.78 -16.48 -39.22
N PRO A 399 -7.81 -17.26 -38.91
CA PRO A 399 -7.71 -18.35 -37.94
C PRO A 399 -6.72 -19.45 -38.34
N THR A 400 -6.33 -19.50 -39.63
CA THR A 400 -5.32 -20.41 -40.16
C THR A 400 -3.89 -20.09 -39.68
N LEU A 401 -3.60 -18.85 -39.27
CA LEU A 401 -2.32 -18.51 -38.68
C LEU A 401 -2.06 -19.29 -37.38
N LEU A 402 -3.11 -19.54 -36.58
CA LEU A 402 -2.99 -20.36 -35.38
C LEU A 402 -3.01 -21.88 -35.66
N LYS A 403 -3.50 -22.33 -36.84
CA LYS A 403 -3.39 -23.73 -37.24
C LYS A 403 -1.95 -24.15 -37.54
N SER A 404 -1.09 -23.22 -37.87
CA SER A 404 0.37 -23.42 -38.03
C SER A 404 1.11 -23.48 -36.70
N ALA A 405 0.50 -23.03 -35.59
CA ALA A 405 1.02 -23.30 -34.26
C ALA A 405 0.95 -24.80 -34.00
N PRO A 406 2.01 -25.44 -33.47
CA PRO A 406 2.02 -26.87 -33.22
C PRO A 406 0.77 -27.25 -32.46
N LYS A 407 0.06 -28.25 -32.97
CA LYS A 407 -1.19 -28.77 -32.39
C LYS A 407 -0.98 -28.91 -30.90
N SER A 408 -1.84 -28.32 -30.11
CA SER A 408 -1.95 -28.29 -28.66
C SER A 408 -1.15 -29.40 -27.94
N GLY A 409 0.15 -29.27 -27.91
CA GLY A 409 1.04 -30.09 -27.10
C GLY A 409 1.33 -29.39 -25.79
N GLY A 410 1.97 -30.03 -24.85
CA GLY A 410 2.22 -29.60 -23.49
C GLY A 410 2.73 -28.15 -23.27
N TRP A 411 3.24 -27.45 -24.32
CA TRP A 411 3.65 -26.05 -24.20
C TRP A 411 2.51 -25.08 -23.86
N MET A 412 1.29 -25.34 -24.36
CA MET A 412 0.12 -24.50 -24.06
C MET A 412 -0.28 -24.63 -22.59
N ASN A 413 -0.17 -25.84 -22.03
CA ASN A 413 -0.43 -26.07 -20.62
C ASN A 413 0.62 -25.38 -19.74
N VAL A 414 1.90 -25.44 -20.14
CA VAL A 414 2.98 -24.71 -19.48
C VAL A 414 2.71 -23.21 -19.45
N LEU A 415 2.24 -22.66 -20.58
CA LEU A 415 1.90 -21.25 -20.66
C LEU A 415 0.73 -20.91 -19.72
N LYS A 416 -0.34 -21.72 -19.67
CA LYS A 416 -1.48 -21.53 -18.75
C LYS A 416 -1.02 -21.53 -17.30
N VAL A 417 -0.23 -22.52 -16.90
CA VAL A 417 0.29 -22.62 -15.53
C VAL A 417 1.21 -21.43 -15.18
N THR A 418 2.08 -21.04 -16.11
CA THR A 418 2.93 -19.84 -15.93
C THR A 418 2.09 -18.60 -15.70
N LEU A 419 1.05 -18.39 -16.50
CA LEU A 419 0.11 -17.28 -16.33
C LEU A 419 -0.64 -17.37 -15.01
N GLY A 420 -1.01 -18.57 -14.54
CA GLY A 420 -1.63 -18.78 -13.23
C GLY A 420 -0.75 -18.30 -12.08
N PHE A 421 0.56 -18.54 -12.11
CA PHE A 421 1.50 -17.99 -11.12
C PHE A 421 1.57 -16.47 -11.17
N VAL A 422 1.60 -15.89 -12.37
CA VAL A 422 1.59 -14.44 -12.56
C VAL A 422 0.28 -13.83 -12.04
N GLU A 423 -0.87 -14.47 -12.28
CA GLU A 423 -2.17 -14.04 -11.74
C GLU A 423 -2.20 -14.04 -10.21
N LEU A 424 -1.62 -15.07 -9.57
CA LEU A 424 -1.49 -15.08 -8.10
C LEU A 424 -0.62 -13.94 -7.59
N ALA A 425 0.47 -13.63 -8.29
CA ALA A 425 1.31 -12.49 -7.91
C ALA A 425 0.55 -11.16 -7.99
N PHE A 426 -0.27 -10.97 -9.05
CA PHE A 426 -1.15 -9.79 -9.16
C PHE A 426 -2.29 -9.80 -8.12
N ALA A 427 -2.86 -10.97 -7.81
CA ALA A 427 -3.88 -11.10 -6.77
C ALA A 427 -3.37 -10.58 -5.42
N LEU A 428 -2.13 -10.91 -5.05
CA LEU A 428 -1.47 -10.39 -3.85
C LEU A 428 -1.29 -8.86 -3.91
N LYS A 429 -1.02 -8.29 -5.10
CA LYS A 429 -0.91 -6.82 -5.24
C LYS A 429 -2.24 -6.13 -4.94
N PHE A 430 -3.36 -6.63 -5.47
CA PHE A 430 -4.68 -6.06 -5.17
C PHE A 430 -5.04 -6.19 -3.69
N LEU A 431 -4.72 -7.32 -3.08
CA LEU A 431 -4.94 -7.52 -1.65
C LEU A 431 -4.09 -6.57 -0.81
N SER A 432 -2.82 -6.38 -1.17
CA SER A 432 -1.91 -5.44 -0.49
C SER A 432 -2.39 -3.98 -0.58
N VAL A 433 -2.95 -3.54 -1.71
CA VAL A 433 -3.52 -2.19 -1.83
C VAL A 433 -4.71 -1.99 -0.89
N ALA A 434 -5.58 -3.01 -0.78
CA ALA A 434 -6.70 -2.96 0.16
C ALA A 434 -6.20 -2.95 1.61
N ASP A 435 -5.26 -3.81 1.93
CA ASP A 435 -4.66 -3.97 3.25
C ASP A 435 -4.08 -2.65 3.77
N LEU A 436 -3.23 -2.02 2.97
CA LEU A 436 -2.56 -0.77 3.34
C LEU A 436 -3.54 0.41 3.41
N ALA A 437 -4.48 0.52 2.44
CA ALA A 437 -5.43 1.62 2.43
C ALA A 437 -6.39 1.61 3.63
N TYR A 438 -6.65 0.43 4.21
CA TYR A 438 -7.50 0.27 5.39
C TYR A 438 -6.72 0.04 6.69
N GLY A 439 -5.38 0.04 6.62
CA GLY A 439 -4.51 -0.10 7.79
C GLY A 439 -4.61 -1.45 8.51
N TRP A 440 -4.79 -2.57 7.77
CA TRP A 440 -4.86 -3.90 8.39
C TRP A 440 -3.48 -4.47 8.73
N HIS A 441 -2.43 -4.03 8.04
CA HIS A 441 -1.03 -4.45 8.23
C HIS A 441 -0.80 -5.98 8.22
N ILE A 442 -1.47 -6.68 7.31
CA ILE A 442 -1.32 -8.13 7.10
C ILE A 442 -0.27 -8.42 6.02
N LEU A 443 -0.23 -7.59 4.97
CA LEU A 443 0.65 -7.71 3.81
C LEU A 443 1.62 -6.53 3.73
N ASP A 444 2.35 -6.31 4.81
CA ASP A 444 3.46 -5.36 4.82
C ASP A 444 4.55 -5.80 3.83
N ARG A 445 5.51 -4.93 3.56
CA ARG A 445 6.47 -5.09 2.47
C ARG A 445 7.23 -6.42 2.52
N GLU A 446 7.70 -6.85 3.68
CA GLU A 446 8.44 -8.10 3.86
C GLU A 446 7.56 -9.33 3.61
N THR A 447 6.33 -9.35 4.13
CA THR A 447 5.38 -10.44 3.92
C THR A 447 5.00 -10.56 2.44
N PHE A 448 4.74 -9.44 1.79
CA PHE A 448 4.46 -9.38 0.35
C PHE A 448 5.63 -9.92 -0.48
N LEU A 449 6.86 -9.47 -0.20
CA LEU A 449 8.06 -9.92 -0.90
C LEU A 449 8.35 -11.40 -0.65
N ALA A 450 8.18 -11.90 0.57
CA ALA A 450 8.35 -13.31 0.89
C ALA A 450 7.40 -14.20 0.08
N LEU A 451 6.14 -13.81 -0.06
CA LEU A 451 5.15 -14.52 -0.88
C LEU A 451 5.50 -14.46 -2.37
N TRP A 452 5.97 -13.32 -2.87
CA TRP A 452 6.41 -13.19 -4.27
C TRP A 452 7.65 -14.04 -4.54
N ILE A 453 8.65 -14.05 -3.66
CA ILE A 453 9.83 -14.90 -3.76
C ILE A 453 9.41 -16.38 -3.83
N ALA A 454 8.48 -16.80 -2.98
CA ALA A 454 7.95 -18.17 -3.00
C ALA A 454 7.25 -18.49 -4.32
N LEU A 455 6.38 -17.62 -4.82
CA LEU A 455 5.66 -17.81 -6.09
C LEU A 455 6.60 -17.92 -7.28
N PHE A 456 7.55 -17.00 -7.43
CA PHE A 456 8.49 -17.03 -8.56
C PHE A 456 9.51 -18.16 -8.45
N SER A 457 9.87 -18.58 -7.24
CA SER A 457 10.69 -19.78 -7.02
C SER A 457 9.93 -21.03 -7.43
N LEU A 458 8.67 -21.20 -7.01
CA LEU A 458 7.84 -22.33 -7.42
C LEU A 458 7.59 -22.35 -8.93
N LEU A 459 7.37 -21.19 -9.56
CA LEU A 459 7.28 -21.09 -11.00
C LEU A 459 8.56 -21.59 -11.70
N GLY A 460 9.74 -21.16 -11.21
CA GLY A 460 11.02 -21.61 -11.73
C GLY A 460 11.21 -23.13 -11.62
N LEU A 461 10.88 -23.70 -10.46
CA LEU A 461 10.94 -25.15 -10.22
C LEU A 461 9.94 -25.93 -11.09
N TYR A 462 8.73 -25.38 -11.31
CA TYR A 462 7.74 -25.95 -12.24
C TYR A 462 8.26 -25.97 -13.68
N LEU A 463 8.84 -24.88 -14.15
CA LEU A 463 9.40 -24.76 -15.50
C LEU A 463 10.60 -25.70 -15.73
N LEU A 464 11.37 -26.01 -14.68
CA LEU A 464 12.42 -27.03 -14.69
C LEU A 464 11.88 -28.47 -14.67
N GLY A 465 10.55 -28.65 -14.52
CA GLY A 465 9.91 -29.96 -14.54
C GLY A 465 10.06 -30.77 -13.25
N LEU A 466 10.35 -30.11 -12.11
CA LEU A 466 10.49 -30.79 -10.81
C LEU A 466 9.15 -31.25 -10.23
N PHE A 467 8.05 -30.64 -10.64
CA PHE A 467 6.69 -31.09 -10.31
C PHE A 467 5.74 -30.76 -11.46
N ASN A 468 4.62 -31.49 -11.54
CA ASN A 468 3.63 -31.40 -12.60
C ASN A 468 2.23 -31.13 -12.05
N PHE A 469 1.43 -30.38 -12.78
CA PHE A 469 0.01 -30.21 -12.55
C PHE A 469 -0.83 -31.27 -13.29
N PRO A 470 -2.15 -31.42 -12.96
CA PRO A 470 -2.97 -32.52 -13.45
C PRO A 470 -3.07 -32.68 -14.98
N HIS A 471 -2.87 -31.61 -15.74
CA HIS A 471 -2.96 -31.59 -17.21
C HIS A 471 -1.60 -31.59 -17.91
N ASP A 472 -0.51 -31.77 -17.16
CA ASP A 472 0.82 -31.87 -17.75
C ASP A 472 1.08 -33.29 -18.28
N ASP A 473 1.85 -33.39 -19.39
CA ASP A 473 2.22 -34.66 -19.98
C ASP A 473 3.13 -35.45 -19.01
N GLU A 474 2.89 -36.76 -18.89
CA GLU A 474 3.77 -37.65 -18.11
C GLU A 474 5.16 -37.72 -18.74
N GLY A 475 6.20 -37.45 -17.95
CA GLY A 475 7.60 -37.45 -18.42
C GLY A 475 8.00 -36.20 -19.21
N ARG A 476 7.31 -35.07 -19.00
CA ARG A 476 7.66 -33.76 -19.61
C ARG A 476 9.13 -33.45 -19.41
N ARG A 477 9.84 -33.22 -20.51
CA ARG A 477 11.24 -32.72 -20.51
C ARG A 477 11.22 -31.20 -20.69
N THR A 478 12.07 -30.51 -19.95
CA THR A 478 12.27 -29.06 -20.08
C THR A 478 12.89 -28.73 -21.43
N ASN A 479 12.21 -27.90 -22.21
CA ASN A 479 12.70 -27.38 -23.48
C ASN A 479 13.61 -26.16 -23.22
N VAL A 480 14.50 -25.84 -24.20
CA VAL A 480 15.40 -24.69 -24.09
C VAL A 480 14.72 -23.37 -23.73
N PRO A 481 13.58 -22.97 -24.38
CA PRO A 481 12.86 -21.76 -23.97
C PRO A 481 12.32 -21.81 -22.53
N GLN A 482 11.84 -22.98 -22.08
CA GLN A 482 11.35 -23.17 -20.72
C GLN A 482 12.50 -23.05 -19.69
N PHE A 483 13.69 -23.58 -20.04
CA PHE A 483 14.88 -23.45 -19.20
C PHE A 483 15.27 -21.97 -18.99
N PHE A 484 15.32 -21.17 -20.06
CA PHE A 484 15.61 -19.75 -19.92
C PHE A 484 14.54 -18.99 -19.15
N LEU A 485 13.28 -19.35 -19.31
CA LEU A 485 12.17 -18.76 -18.54
C LEU A 485 12.27 -19.15 -17.05
N ALA A 486 12.64 -20.41 -16.75
CA ALA A 486 12.90 -20.87 -15.40
C ALA A 486 14.06 -20.10 -14.76
N LEU A 487 15.16 -19.95 -15.50
CA LEU A 487 16.32 -19.17 -15.06
C LEU A 487 15.94 -17.72 -14.76
N ALA A 488 15.16 -17.08 -15.64
CA ALA A 488 14.68 -15.72 -15.43
C ALA A 488 13.79 -15.62 -14.19
N SER A 489 12.88 -16.58 -13.97
CA SER A 489 12.00 -16.60 -12.79
C SER A 489 12.78 -16.77 -11.48
N LEU A 490 13.76 -17.69 -11.46
CA LEU A 490 14.61 -17.88 -10.29
C LEU A 490 15.52 -16.68 -10.04
N ALA A 491 16.12 -16.12 -11.10
CA ALA A 491 16.93 -14.90 -10.97
C ALA A 491 16.11 -13.73 -10.41
N PHE A 492 14.85 -13.60 -10.84
CA PHE A 492 13.93 -12.60 -10.30
C PHE A 492 13.60 -12.84 -8.83
N ALA A 493 13.38 -14.11 -8.43
CA ALA A 493 13.18 -14.45 -7.03
C ALA A 493 14.42 -14.11 -6.18
N PHE A 494 15.62 -14.45 -6.63
CA PHE A 494 16.87 -14.10 -5.94
C PHE A 494 17.11 -12.59 -5.87
N TYR A 495 16.74 -11.86 -6.92
CA TYR A 495 16.82 -10.39 -6.93
C TYR A 495 15.94 -9.75 -5.84
N MET A 496 14.83 -10.36 -5.48
CA MET A 496 13.93 -9.83 -4.45
C MET A 496 14.40 -10.11 -3.02
N ILE A 497 15.29 -11.08 -2.79
CA ILE A 497 15.75 -11.47 -1.44
C ILE A 497 16.32 -10.30 -0.63
N PRO A 498 17.21 -9.44 -1.16
CA PRO A 498 17.71 -8.29 -0.41
C PRO A 498 16.62 -7.31 0.04
N GLY A 499 15.46 -7.29 -0.64
CA GLY A 499 14.32 -6.47 -0.27
C GLY A 499 13.70 -6.83 1.07
N LEU A 500 13.88 -8.06 1.55
CA LEU A 500 13.47 -8.48 2.89
C LEU A 500 14.22 -7.74 4.01
N TRP A 501 15.37 -7.15 3.70
CA TRP A 501 16.18 -6.32 4.61
C TRP A 501 16.20 -4.84 4.22
N GLY A 502 15.19 -4.37 3.48
CA GLY A 502 15.03 -2.95 3.16
C GLY A 502 15.72 -2.47 1.87
N ALA A 503 16.29 -3.37 1.04
CA ALA A 503 16.89 -2.92 -0.22
C ALA A 503 15.83 -2.29 -1.15
N PRO A 504 16.13 -1.12 -1.77
CA PRO A 504 15.26 -0.50 -2.76
C PRO A 504 15.28 -1.34 -4.05
N LEU A 505 14.26 -2.14 -4.25
CA LEU A 505 14.13 -3.04 -5.40
C LEU A 505 13.56 -2.29 -6.60
N LYS A 506 14.37 -1.57 -7.37
CA LYS A 506 13.91 -0.73 -8.52
C LYS A 506 13.02 -1.47 -9.51
N ALA A 507 13.33 -2.73 -9.84
CA ALA A 507 12.54 -3.52 -10.80
C ALA A 507 11.16 -3.96 -10.25
N VAL A 508 10.96 -3.97 -8.94
CA VAL A 508 9.73 -4.45 -8.27
C VAL A 508 9.00 -3.31 -7.57
N SER A 509 9.60 -2.13 -7.47
CA SER A 509 9.08 -0.98 -6.73
C SER A 509 7.64 -0.62 -7.10
N ALA A 510 7.28 -0.75 -8.37
CA ALA A 510 5.91 -0.51 -8.86
C ALA A 510 4.84 -1.42 -8.22
N PHE A 511 5.23 -2.58 -7.74
CA PHE A 511 4.33 -3.61 -7.23
C PHE A 511 4.42 -3.78 -5.72
N ALA A 512 5.62 -3.64 -5.17
CA ALA A 512 5.85 -3.79 -3.74
C ALA A 512 5.17 -2.68 -2.91
N PRO A 513 4.73 -2.97 -1.68
CA PRO A 513 4.30 -1.97 -0.71
C PRO A 513 5.36 -0.87 -0.48
N PRO A 514 4.95 0.30 0.07
CA PRO A 514 5.88 1.36 0.45
C PRO A 514 7.01 0.87 1.35
N MET A 515 8.17 1.54 1.27
CA MET A 515 9.33 1.14 2.09
C MET A 515 9.08 1.36 3.60
N ASN A 516 8.31 2.38 3.94
CA ASN A 516 7.93 2.72 5.32
C ASN A 516 6.99 1.71 6.01
N THR A 517 6.47 0.70 5.28
CA THR A 517 5.68 -0.39 5.87
C THR A 517 6.54 -1.60 6.29
N GLN A 518 7.86 -1.50 6.19
CA GLN A 518 8.78 -2.56 6.53
C GLN A 518 9.27 -2.42 7.98
N ASP A 519 9.09 -3.47 8.79
CA ASP A 519 9.47 -3.47 10.21
C ASP A 519 10.98 -3.42 10.44
N PHE A 520 11.76 -3.94 9.48
CA PHE A 520 13.20 -4.04 9.63
C PHE A 520 13.95 -3.56 8.39
N ASN A 521 14.78 -2.52 8.55
CA ASN A 521 15.56 -1.93 7.48
C ASN A 521 17.04 -1.78 7.86
N LEU A 522 17.93 -2.35 7.05
CA LEU A 522 19.39 -2.22 7.20
C LEU A 522 19.97 -1.02 6.43
N TYR A 523 19.19 -0.37 5.56
CA TYR A 523 19.64 0.76 4.75
C TYR A 523 19.50 2.07 5.52
N LYS A 524 20.65 2.72 5.83
CA LYS A 524 20.70 3.93 6.64
C LYS A 524 20.30 5.24 5.92
N ASN A 525 20.21 5.22 4.58
CA ASN A 525 19.95 6.44 3.78
C ASN A 525 18.50 6.47 3.27
N GLU A 526 17.56 6.03 4.08
CA GLU A 526 16.15 6.04 3.71
C GLU A 526 15.55 7.42 3.99
N VAL A 527 14.72 7.88 3.05
CA VAL A 527 13.88 9.06 3.23
C VAL A 527 12.58 8.61 3.85
N HIS A 528 12.37 8.96 5.11
CA HIS A 528 11.10 8.73 5.79
C HIS A 528 10.30 10.03 5.84
N PRO A 529 9.01 10.01 5.48
CA PRO A 529 8.14 11.14 5.72
C PRO A 529 8.06 11.39 7.23
N ARG A 530 8.43 12.59 7.66
CA ARG A 530 8.38 12.96 9.09
C ARG A 530 6.94 13.17 9.57
N PHE A 531 6.05 13.58 8.66
CA PHE A 531 4.66 13.87 8.95
C PHE A 531 3.76 13.31 7.85
N THR A 532 2.63 12.78 8.27
CA THR A 532 1.52 12.35 7.40
C THR A 532 0.29 13.25 7.55
N ASP A 533 0.42 14.31 8.35
CA ASP A 533 -0.59 15.34 8.56
C ASP A 533 -0.03 16.70 8.18
N TYR A 534 -0.79 17.45 7.35
CA TYR A 534 -0.34 18.71 6.79
C TYR A 534 -0.15 19.79 7.86
N GLU A 535 -1.12 19.92 8.76
CA GLU A 535 -1.10 20.94 9.80
C GLU A 535 0.03 20.71 10.81
N ALA A 536 0.22 19.45 11.23
CA ALA A 536 1.30 19.07 12.14
C ALA A 536 2.68 19.30 11.52
N GLY A 537 2.85 18.93 10.24
CA GLY A 537 4.11 19.17 9.53
C GLY A 537 4.42 20.64 9.33
N MET A 538 3.42 21.46 8.98
CA MET A 538 3.58 22.91 8.85
C MET A 538 3.93 23.60 10.17
N ALA A 539 3.33 23.14 11.29
CA ALA A 539 3.67 23.64 12.61
C ALA A 539 5.12 23.33 12.98
N ALA A 540 5.59 22.11 12.71
CA ALA A 540 6.99 21.73 12.93
C ALA A 540 7.96 22.54 12.06
N ALA A 541 7.64 22.76 10.79
CA ALA A 541 8.44 23.53 9.86
C ALA A 541 8.63 24.99 10.32
N ARG A 542 7.59 25.60 10.90
CA ARG A 542 7.68 26.95 11.49
C ARG A 542 8.64 27.00 12.66
N LEU A 543 8.60 25.98 13.54
CA LEU A 543 9.50 25.92 14.70
C LEU A 543 10.97 25.70 14.28
N GLU A 544 11.19 24.91 13.23
CA GLU A 544 12.53 24.61 12.73
C GLU A 544 13.07 25.69 11.76
N GLY A 545 12.23 26.58 11.26
CA GLY A 545 12.61 27.57 10.25
C GLY A 545 13.09 26.93 8.95
N LYS A 546 12.48 25.80 8.54
CA LYS A 546 12.80 25.07 7.32
C LYS A 546 11.67 25.13 6.31
N PRO A 547 11.98 25.13 5.01
CA PRO A 547 10.94 24.96 3.97
C PRO A 547 10.32 23.57 4.04
N VAL A 548 9.12 23.44 3.48
CA VAL A 548 8.36 22.20 3.49
C VAL A 548 8.32 21.62 2.09
N MET A 549 8.51 20.31 1.99
CA MET A 549 8.14 19.54 0.81
C MET A 549 6.86 18.78 1.11
N VAL A 550 5.79 19.11 0.41
CA VAL A 550 4.52 18.38 0.45
C VAL A 550 4.51 17.37 -0.68
N ASP A 551 4.38 16.10 -0.33
CA ASP A 551 4.28 14.96 -1.23
C ASP A 551 2.85 14.42 -1.17
N PHE A 552 2.08 14.59 -2.26
CA PHE A 552 0.80 13.92 -2.42
C PHE A 552 1.02 12.54 -3.03
N THR A 553 0.85 11.52 -2.22
CA THR A 553 1.14 10.12 -2.53
C THR A 553 -0.09 9.23 -2.32
N GLY A 554 0.07 7.93 -2.54
CA GLY A 554 -0.96 6.93 -2.27
C GLY A 554 -0.37 5.54 -2.09
N PHE A 555 -1.01 4.69 -1.30
CA PHE A 555 -0.63 3.29 -1.11
C PHE A 555 -0.67 2.48 -2.42
N GLY A 556 -1.69 2.78 -3.26
CA GLY A 556 -1.84 2.18 -4.58
C GLY A 556 -1.01 2.84 -5.69
N CYS A 557 -0.31 3.93 -5.41
CA CYS A 557 0.36 4.75 -6.41
C CYS A 557 1.67 4.12 -6.93
N VAL A 558 1.64 3.54 -8.11
CA VAL A 558 2.80 2.92 -8.79
C VAL A 558 3.94 3.91 -9.02
N ASN A 559 3.63 5.12 -9.51
CA ASN A 559 4.64 6.13 -9.83
C ASN A 559 5.30 6.69 -8.57
N CYS A 560 4.55 6.81 -7.46
CA CYS A 560 5.10 7.22 -6.17
C CYS A 560 6.16 6.22 -5.70
N ARG A 561 5.84 4.90 -5.75
CA ARG A 561 6.80 3.83 -5.40
C ARG A 561 8.05 3.85 -6.27
N LYS A 562 7.91 4.16 -7.56
CA LYS A 562 9.06 4.30 -8.47
C LYS A 562 9.94 5.49 -8.10
N MET A 563 9.36 6.64 -7.79
CA MET A 563 10.10 7.82 -7.36
C MET A 563 10.88 7.55 -6.07
N GLU A 564 10.24 6.93 -5.09
CA GLU A 564 10.89 6.55 -3.82
C GLU A 564 12.07 5.60 -4.05
N ALA A 565 11.92 4.60 -4.91
CA ALA A 565 12.96 3.62 -5.18
C ALA A 565 14.07 4.10 -6.14
N ALA A 566 13.78 5.03 -7.05
CA ALA A 566 14.72 5.48 -8.06
C ALA A 566 15.41 6.80 -7.70
N VAL A 567 14.65 7.77 -7.17
CA VAL A 567 15.10 9.15 -6.94
C VAL A 567 15.44 9.39 -5.47
N TRP A 568 14.56 9.00 -4.52
CA TRP A 568 14.78 9.29 -3.10
C TRP A 568 15.89 8.44 -2.47
N THR A 569 16.26 7.32 -3.11
CA THR A 569 17.43 6.50 -2.70
C THR A 569 18.79 7.08 -3.12
N ASP A 570 18.81 8.14 -3.96
CA ASP A 570 20.04 8.87 -4.23
C ASP A 570 20.52 9.60 -2.97
N ALA A 571 21.79 9.44 -2.60
CA ALA A 571 22.33 9.97 -1.36
C ALA A 571 22.20 11.50 -1.24
N LYS A 572 22.35 12.24 -2.34
CA LYS A 572 22.24 13.71 -2.34
C LYS A 572 20.79 14.16 -2.18
N VAL A 573 19.87 13.48 -2.84
CA VAL A 573 18.42 13.73 -2.70
C VAL A 573 17.98 13.42 -1.26
N ALA A 574 18.38 12.25 -0.74
CA ALA A 574 18.06 11.86 0.63
C ALA A 574 18.59 12.84 1.68
N ASP A 575 19.84 13.30 1.52
CA ASP A 575 20.44 14.31 2.41
C ASP A 575 19.66 15.63 2.40
N LEU A 576 19.24 16.11 1.22
CA LEU A 576 18.45 17.34 1.12
C LEU A 576 17.08 17.18 1.76
N LEU A 577 16.37 16.09 1.47
CA LEU A 577 15.04 15.84 2.01
C LEU A 577 15.06 15.67 3.53
N ASN A 578 16.02 14.91 4.06
CA ASN A 578 16.10 14.63 5.50
C ASN A 578 16.62 15.81 6.31
N GLN A 579 17.56 16.63 5.77
CA GLN A 579 18.24 17.65 6.55
C GLN A 579 17.72 19.07 6.29
N LYS A 580 17.33 19.38 5.05
CA LYS A 580 17.01 20.76 4.62
C LYS A 580 15.53 21.04 4.53
N TYR A 581 14.71 20.02 4.41
CA TYR A 581 13.25 20.13 4.29
C TYR A 581 12.53 19.47 5.47
N VAL A 582 11.33 19.92 5.73
CA VAL A 582 10.34 19.13 6.48
C VAL A 582 9.49 18.40 5.45
N LEU A 583 9.64 17.07 5.37
CA LEU A 583 8.89 16.22 4.44
C LEU A 583 7.54 15.85 5.05
N ILE A 584 6.47 16.19 4.33
CA ILE A 584 5.08 15.83 4.65
C ILE A 584 4.54 14.96 3.51
N SER A 585 4.25 13.69 3.76
CA SER A 585 3.64 12.81 2.76
C SER A 585 2.17 12.57 3.09
N LEU A 586 1.30 12.98 2.18
CA LEU A 586 -0.16 12.96 2.33
C LEU A 586 -0.76 11.85 1.47
N PHE A 587 -1.23 10.79 2.12
CA PHE A 587 -1.82 9.64 1.44
C PHE A 587 -3.28 9.93 1.06
N VAL A 588 -3.52 10.24 -0.21
CA VAL A 588 -4.85 10.64 -0.72
C VAL A 588 -5.83 9.47 -0.82
N ASP A 589 -5.35 8.26 -0.67
CA ASP A 589 -6.13 7.02 -0.74
C ASP A 589 -6.29 6.31 0.62
N ASP A 590 -5.87 6.95 1.71
CA ASP A 590 -6.05 6.46 3.09
C ASP A 590 -7.54 6.41 3.46
N LYS A 591 -8.02 5.22 3.85
CA LYS A 591 -9.41 4.97 4.23
C LYS A 591 -9.65 5.01 5.74
N THR A 592 -8.65 5.40 6.52
CA THR A 592 -8.81 5.63 7.97
C THR A 592 -9.89 6.70 8.20
N PRO A 593 -10.91 6.41 9.03
CA PRO A 593 -11.97 7.38 9.31
C PRO A 593 -11.42 8.64 9.99
N LEU A 594 -11.90 9.81 9.56
CA LEU A 594 -11.62 11.04 10.31
C LEU A 594 -12.32 11.01 11.66
N PRO A 595 -11.69 11.55 12.73
CA PRO A 595 -12.30 11.67 14.06
C PRO A 595 -13.63 12.46 14.02
N GLU A 596 -13.67 13.50 13.19
CA GLU A 596 -14.86 14.30 12.93
C GLU A 596 -15.05 14.46 11.42
N GLN A 597 -16.28 14.24 10.94
CA GLN A 597 -16.60 14.45 9.52
C GLN A 597 -16.60 15.94 9.21
N MET A 598 -15.96 16.33 8.11
CA MET A 598 -15.83 17.72 7.69
C MET A 598 -16.76 18.01 6.50
N GLU A 599 -17.67 18.97 6.65
CA GLU A 599 -18.42 19.50 5.50
C GLU A 599 -17.62 20.61 4.83
N VAL A 600 -17.36 20.45 3.54
CA VAL A 600 -16.61 21.40 2.72
C VAL A 600 -17.41 21.78 1.49
N THR A 601 -17.09 22.95 0.95
CA THR A 601 -17.65 23.40 -0.33
C THR A 601 -16.55 23.34 -1.39
N ASP A 602 -16.77 22.59 -2.45
CA ASP A 602 -15.83 22.45 -3.56
C ASP A 602 -15.81 23.74 -4.43
N THR A 603 -14.83 23.88 -5.30
CA THR A 603 -14.65 25.05 -6.17
C THR A 603 -15.83 25.29 -7.12
N ASP A 604 -16.61 24.25 -7.42
CA ASP A 604 -17.83 24.31 -8.23
C ASP A 604 -19.11 24.69 -7.41
N GLY A 605 -18.96 24.95 -6.09
CA GLY A 605 -20.05 25.27 -5.17
C GLY A 605 -20.79 24.06 -4.63
N SER A 606 -20.42 22.84 -5.00
CA SER A 606 -21.02 21.61 -4.46
C SER A 606 -20.56 21.35 -3.02
N LYS A 607 -21.49 20.92 -2.17
CA LYS A 607 -21.18 20.52 -0.78
C LYS A 607 -20.75 19.06 -0.77
N ARG A 608 -19.67 18.79 -0.06
CA ARG A 608 -19.11 17.45 0.10
C ARG A 608 -18.78 17.18 1.57
N THR A 609 -19.03 15.96 2.02
CA THR A 609 -18.62 15.51 3.35
C THR A 609 -17.36 14.66 3.21
N LEU A 610 -16.27 15.08 3.84
CA LEU A 610 -15.01 14.32 3.96
C LEU A 610 -15.15 13.35 5.13
N ARG A 611 -14.90 12.07 4.88
CA ARG A 611 -15.12 10.99 5.84
C ARG A 611 -13.83 10.29 6.25
N THR A 612 -12.83 10.31 5.37
CA THR A 612 -11.56 9.62 5.58
C THR A 612 -10.39 10.60 5.50
N VAL A 613 -9.26 10.19 6.04
CA VAL A 613 -7.99 10.93 5.97
C VAL A 613 -7.63 11.22 4.51
N GLY A 614 -7.75 10.22 3.62
CA GLY A 614 -7.49 10.41 2.20
C GLY A 614 -8.48 11.37 1.52
N ASP A 615 -9.76 11.41 1.95
CA ASP A 615 -10.71 12.42 1.46
C ASP A 615 -10.23 13.84 1.82
N LYS A 616 -9.71 14.04 3.05
CA LYS A 616 -9.14 15.32 3.52
C LYS A 616 -7.97 15.75 2.66
N TRP A 617 -7.01 14.86 2.40
CA TRP A 617 -5.82 15.20 1.63
C TRP A 617 -6.11 15.36 0.14
N SER A 618 -6.97 14.53 -0.43
CA SER A 618 -7.44 14.69 -1.81
C SER A 618 -8.20 16.00 -2.02
N TYR A 619 -8.98 16.44 -1.03
CA TYR A 619 -9.63 17.75 -1.07
C TYR A 619 -8.61 18.88 -0.95
N LEU A 620 -7.64 18.81 -0.03
CA LEU A 620 -6.56 19.80 0.09
C LEU A 620 -5.80 19.96 -1.23
N GLN A 621 -5.43 18.84 -1.86
CA GLN A 621 -4.71 18.83 -3.13
C GLN A 621 -5.47 19.58 -4.23
N ARG A 622 -6.76 19.32 -4.37
CA ARG A 622 -7.60 19.97 -5.39
C ARG A 622 -7.91 21.42 -5.04
N TYR A 623 -8.33 21.68 -3.82
CA TYR A 623 -8.80 22.99 -3.39
C TYR A 623 -7.67 24.02 -3.31
N LYS A 624 -6.54 23.63 -2.68
CA LYS A 624 -5.40 24.54 -2.49
C LYS A 624 -4.47 24.61 -3.69
N PHE A 625 -4.17 23.46 -4.30
CA PHE A 625 -3.13 23.35 -5.34
C PHE A 625 -3.66 23.07 -6.74
N GLY A 626 -4.96 22.91 -6.92
CA GLY A 626 -5.60 22.78 -8.23
C GLY A 626 -5.34 21.47 -8.98
N SER A 627 -4.82 20.42 -8.32
CA SER A 627 -4.43 19.15 -8.94
C SER A 627 -4.98 17.95 -8.17
N ASN A 628 -5.04 16.79 -8.84
CA ASN A 628 -5.39 15.51 -8.21
C ASN A 628 -4.49 14.36 -8.68
N THR A 629 -3.31 14.66 -9.22
CA THR A 629 -2.34 13.68 -9.74
C THR A 629 -1.39 13.20 -8.64
N GLN A 630 -0.95 11.95 -8.69
CA GLN A 630 0.06 11.37 -7.79
C GLN A 630 1.18 10.71 -8.63
N PRO A 631 2.45 10.88 -8.22
CA PRO A 631 2.93 11.79 -7.19
C PRO A 631 2.81 13.26 -7.61
N MET A 632 2.62 14.14 -6.63
CA MET A 632 2.73 15.58 -6.81
C MET A 632 3.57 16.16 -5.68
N TYR A 633 4.66 16.80 -6.03
CA TYR A 633 5.60 17.43 -5.12
C TYR A 633 5.49 18.93 -5.20
N ILE A 634 5.32 19.57 -4.05
CA ILE A 634 5.22 21.04 -3.95
C ILE A 634 6.15 21.50 -2.83
N LEU A 635 6.96 22.50 -3.14
CA LEU A 635 7.81 23.17 -2.16
C LEU A 635 7.10 24.43 -1.67
N VAL A 636 6.86 24.51 -0.36
CA VAL A 636 6.18 25.66 0.25
C VAL A 636 6.98 26.24 1.39
N ASP A 637 6.74 27.52 1.67
CA ASP A 637 7.27 28.18 2.87
C ASP A 637 6.45 27.85 4.13
N ASN A 638 6.80 28.44 5.26
CA ASN A 638 6.14 28.21 6.54
C ASN A 638 4.70 28.76 6.61
N GLU A 639 4.27 29.54 5.64
CA GLU A 639 2.89 30.04 5.49
C GLU A 639 2.07 29.20 4.51
N GLY A 640 2.69 28.22 3.86
CA GLY A 640 2.05 27.34 2.88
C GLY A 640 1.96 27.95 1.48
N MET A 641 2.80 28.96 1.19
CA MET A 641 2.89 29.59 -0.12
C MET A 641 3.94 28.87 -0.98
N PRO A 642 3.69 28.64 -2.28
CA PRO A 642 4.62 27.92 -3.16
C PRO A 642 5.93 28.70 -3.35
N LEU A 643 7.03 27.96 -3.33
CA LEU A 643 8.39 28.46 -3.58
C LEU A 643 8.79 28.26 -5.04
N THR A 644 8.24 27.23 -5.68
CA THR A 644 8.51 26.86 -7.09
C THR A 644 7.22 26.33 -7.72
N GLY A 645 7.26 25.99 -9.00
CA GLY A 645 6.22 25.20 -9.64
C GLY A 645 6.08 23.80 -9.03
N SER A 646 5.00 23.11 -9.33
CA SER A 646 4.78 21.73 -8.91
C SER A 646 5.64 20.77 -9.74
N ARG A 647 5.96 19.58 -9.18
CA ARG A 647 6.63 18.51 -9.91
C ARG A 647 5.84 17.21 -9.78
N SER A 648 5.75 16.48 -10.88
CA SER A 648 5.11 15.16 -10.94
C SER A 648 6.14 14.05 -11.11
N TYR A 649 5.70 12.86 -11.53
CA TYR A 649 6.55 11.72 -11.81
C TYR A 649 7.60 12.01 -12.90
N ASP A 650 8.87 11.96 -12.49
CA ASP A 650 10.02 12.04 -13.38
C ASP A 650 11.25 11.45 -12.64
N GLU A 651 11.81 10.36 -13.16
CA GLU A 651 12.95 9.65 -12.54
C GLU A 651 14.30 10.36 -12.78
N ASN A 652 14.33 11.56 -13.37
CA ASN A 652 15.56 12.31 -13.60
C ASN A 652 16.06 12.95 -12.28
N ILE A 653 17.08 12.31 -11.69
CA ILE A 653 17.67 12.75 -10.42
C ILE A 653 18.23 14.18 -10.50
N SER A 654 18.86 14.56 -11.63
CA SER A 654 19.45 15.89 -11.79
C SER A 654 18.39 16.98 -11.74
N GLU A 655 17.31 16.82 -12.50
CA GLU A 655 16.22 17.77 -12.51
C GLU A 655 15.47 17.83 -11.18
N TYR A 656 15.38 16.68 -10.46
CA TYR A 656 14.80 16.67 -9.13
C TYR A 656 15.67 17.42 -8.10
N MET A 657 16.98 17.29 -8.21
CA MET A 657 17.94 18.07 -7.43
C MET A 657 17.84 19.58 -7.72
N ASP A 658 17.71 19.96 -8.99
CA ASP A 658 17.54 21.36 -9.38
C ASP A 658 16.25 21.95 -8.82
N PHE A 659 15.15 21.18 -8.82
CA PHE A 659 13.88 21.54 -8.19
C PHE A 659 14.04 21.79 -6.68
N LEU A 660 14.70 20.89 -5.95
CA LEU A 660 14.95 21.06 -4.52
C LEU A 660 15.85 22.26 -4.22
N ASN A 661 16.91 22.45 -4.98
CA ASN A 661 17.82 23.59 -4.80
C ASN A 661 17.12 24.92 -5.11
N ALA A 662 16.31 25.00 -6.16
CA ALA A 662 15.52 26.19 -6.48
C ALA A 662 14.56 26.58 -5.34
N GLY A 663 13.95 25.58 -4.69
CA GLY A 663 13.11 25.80 -3.51
C GLY A 663 13.89 26.39 -2.32
N LEU A 664 15.10 25.88 -2.04
CA LEU A 664 15.97 26.43 -0.99
C LEU A 664 16.41 27.86 -1.28
N GLU A 665 16.75 28.15 -2.54
CA GLU A 665 17.12 29.51 -2.96
C GLU A 665 15.94 30.48 -2.84
N ALA A 666 14.73 30.06 -3.24
CA ALA A 666 13.53 30.86 -3.11
C ALA A 666 13.17 31.13 -1.64
N TYR A 667 13.32 30.11 -0.79
CA TYR A 667 13.10 30.24 0.66
C TYR A 667 14.10 31.20 1.32
N ALA A 668 15.37 31.13 0.93
CA ALA A 668 16.40 32.02 1.48
C ALA A 668 16.23 33.52 1.08
N LYS A 669 15.46 33.80 0.03
CA LYS A 669 15.15 35.16 -0.44
C LYS A 669 13.93 35.79 0.23
N ARG A 670 13.12 35.00 0.93
CA ARG A 670 11.95 35.45 1.72
C ARG A 670 12.33 35.74 3.16
#